data_78f6fdfe17429085b7c540504e51ccfb
#
_entry.id   78f6fdfe17429085b7c540504e51ccfb
#
_cell.length_a   1.000
_cell.length_b   1.000
_cell.length_c   1.000
_cell.angle_alpha   90.00
_cell.angle_beta   90.00
_cell.angle_gamma   90.00
#
_symmetry.space_group_name_H-M   'P 1'
#
loop_
_entity.id
_entity.type
_entity.pdbx_description
1 polymer ?
#
loop_
_entity_poly.entity_id
_entity_poly.type
_entity_poly.pdbx_seq_one_letter_code
_entity_poly.pdbx_strand_id
1 'polypeptide(L)'
;MSESATPWLRYLEGLRPHLRGRDHRGKRGSLRWLEALMAERGGRAGTVRNILYKDLGSPEEKERLYGVIADLYREAGLEPPPPPAELFLESARKALGRDKRRIFRRFLKELESGGRPRMVVMGGPATGKGVLLSALSRALSALPGKEPFLLNLGGELAQALIPLAEALGVAEEVRALLAQLSPTQPYILQGALEGEALTLLAKALNREGRPLLLRAEVEGTLEGLPLRGPDGTHKGLAAWLEPFLKGLSIPYLAALSEPPPTLPYQPLSPPSREEARRFVRERLPHLPPERLEALVNQAGRNFGELSRLVLLEAAKHDPKTPLQDDPALRPLVLALSAFSPEADPAFPLELLEKALGRPLERLSQAERALLDWVGEGLVRPSLRSLLPEEAPKELHRLALEFFPKENLFRKLYHARKAGETRVLLALLQEDPARLALLPGLWEEAKAWPRQDLEALAAVVVRYRAVLGQYAHPEAEEALMVLSQAEDSSLRTWARIKGAEAKADAALYREAEELLPPKEDLTLLDETAQAEGLLVMAAVERWKGDYERAARFVEEAQKLPVAPFLRDRVQLWRGLVAKDLGRYPEALEALAQVGHDPLLLGRARYQMGDLLMRLGRLEAKERMEEGLKALEEAGAPRDEVARVRARYATLLRRLGLYEEAGSAIAKALTEAEDPFTLARVQSEAGILEVARGRPFEAFALLQGAEAYFRTTGERPKEARYRHLRTLFRLGAAYLLLEAGQPYRAPFLGGLHAPTARGLLEGLLAEIPLEGTDRYTALRLDTANLLALLLPPAEGKALLKPLLDLENPYLRAQARLGYAEVLAREGSLGEALAQVVALPPLEDPGLLVQARAVEVLALLGLGEKEAAWAKLEEARRGPLPPPFRFQLGRALGRFCPELQRRLPPSPLALPEALGFLLANPD
;
A
#
# COMPACT_ATOMS: atom_id res chain seq x y z
N MET A 1 28.55 17.67 48.70
CA MET A 1 27.09 17.50 48.91
C MET A 1 26.80 16.00 48.72
N SER A 2 26.21 15.35 49.75
CA SER A 2 25.98 13.92 49.69
C SER A 2 24.96 13.59 48.60
N GLU A 3 25.24 12.55 47.78
CA GLU A 3 24.37 12.04 46.72
C GLU A 3 22.97 11.57 47.19
N SER A 4 22.71 11.63 48.49
CA SER A 4 21.43 11.20 49.12
C SER A 4 20.43 12.32 49.46
N ALA A 5 20.66 13.57 49.08
CA ALA A 5 19.72 14.65 49.34
C ALA A 5 18.50 14.61 48.41
N THR A 6 17.29 14.66 48.96
CA THR A 6 16.06 14.73 48.18
C THR A 6 16.02 15.98 47.27
N PRO A 7 15.28 15.96 46.14
CA PRO A 7 15.10 17.18 45.33
C PRO A 7 14.56 18.37 46.13
N TRP A 8 13.67 18.10 47.04
CA TRP A 8 13.04 19.08 47.95
C TRP A 8 14.03 19.80 48.86
N LEU A 9 14.96 19.03 49.43
CA LEU A 9 15.99 19.60 50.29
C LEU A 9 16.94 20.48 49.47
N ARG A 10 17.31 20.03 48.27
CA ARG A 10 18.15 20.83 47.37
C ARG A 10 17.52 22.16 46.99
N TYR A 11 16.21 22.18 46.70
CA TYR A 11 15.49 23.42 46.40
C TYR A 11 15.48 24.36 47.60
N LEU A 12 15.24 23.84 48.79
CA LEU A 12 15.27 24.66 50.00
C LEU A 12 16.68 25.21 50.31
N GLU A 13 17.72 24.38 50.10
CA GLU A 13 19.11 24.81 50.31
C GLU A 13 19.52 25.91 49.32
N GLY A 14 19.10 25.84 48.07
CA GLY A 14 19.30 26.91 47.08
C GLY A 14 18.62 28.23 47.49
N LEU A 15 17.48 28.16 48.19
CA LEU A 15 16.71 29.32 48.61
C LEU A 15 17.20 29.91 49.95
N ARG A 16 17.81 29.10 50.85
CA ARG A 16 18.25 29.50 52.20
C ARG A 16 19.11 30.78 52.28
N PRO A 17 20.05 31.04 51.35
CA PRO A 17 20.82 32.28 51.35
C PRO A 17 19.96 33.54 51.24
N HIS A 18 18.78 33.42 50.61
CA HIS A 18 17.85 34.51 50.34
C HIS A 18 16.74 34.65 51.38
N LEU A 19 16.60 33.68 52.33
CA LEU A 19 15.61 33.68 53.40
C LEU A 19 16.22 34.22 54.71
N ARG A 20 16.38 35.54 54.81
CA ARG A 20 16.95 36.17 56.00
C ARG A 20 15.86 36.71 56.91
N GLY A 21 16.08 36.75 58.24
CA GLY A 21 15.21 37.37 59.25
C GLY A 21 14.21 36.38 59.89
N ARG A 22 13.29 36.99 60.64
CA ARG A 22 12.17 36.29 61.31
C ARG A 22 10.88 37.03 61.01
N ASP A 23 9.78 36.29 60.91
CA ASP A 23 8.43 36.81 60.91
C ASP A 23 7.57 36.14 62.00
N HIS A 24 6.24 36.40 62.01
CA HIS A 24 5.31 35.81 62.98
C HIS A 24 5.25 34.25 62.96
N ARG A 25 5.73 33.61 61.91
CA ARG A 25 5.82 32.17 61.79
C ARG A 25 7.14 31.58 62.31
N GLY A 26 8.12 32.44 62.61
CA GLY A 26 9.43 32.03 63.12
C GLY A 26 10.63 32.47 62.27
N LYS A 27 11.76 31.75 62.39
CA LYS A 27 12.93 32.01 61.58
C LYS A 27 12.67 31.54 60.14
N ARG A 28 12.76 32.46 59.15
CA ARG A 28 12.55 32.17 57.71
C ARG A 28 13.49 31.04 57.26
N GLY A 29 12.95 30.12 56.47
CA GLY A 29 13.68 28.93 55.99
C GLY A 29 13.83 27.81 57.01
N SER A 30 13.33 27.96 58.27
CA SER A 30 13.26 26.85 59.24
C SER A 30 12.11 25.88 58.88
N LEU A 31 12.24 24.62 59.35
CA LEU A 31 11.21 23.62 59.11
C LEU A 31 9.82 24.07 59.68
N ARG A 32 9.79 24.62 60.92
CA ARG A 32 8.54 25.16 61.52
C ARG A 32 7.94 26.27 60.68
N TRP A 33 8.74 27.13 60.12
CA TRP A 33 8.26 28.20 59.26
C TRP A 33 7.63 27.72 57.96
N LEU A 34 8.26 26.69 57.34
CA LEU A 34 7.70 26.04 56.16
C LEU A 34 6.41 25.27 56.47
N GLU A 35 6.34 24.61 57.62
CA GLU A 35 5.16 23.93 58.09
C GLU A 35 3.98 24.92 58.33
N ALA A 36 4.27 26.10 58.87
CA ALA A 36 3.28 27.17 59.01
C ALA A 36 2.78 27.67 57.64
N LEU A 37 3.67 27.95 56.72
CA LEU A 37 3.31 28.32 55.34
C LEU A 37 2.49 27.27 54.62
N MET A 38 2.85 26.00 54.80
CA MET A 38 2.12 24.88 54.23
C MET A 38 0.71 24.78 54.83
N ALA A 39 0.56 24.98 56.14
CA ALA A 39 -0.73 24.99 56.82
C ALA A 39 -1.65 26.12 56.36
N GLU A 40 -1.14 27.31 56.18
CA GLU A 40 -1.88 28.46 55.60
C GLU A 40 -2.43 28.16 54.19
N ARG A 41 -1.77 27.28 53.42
CA ARG A 41 -2.24 26.84 52.10
C ARG A 41 -3.09 25.57 52.16
N GLY A 42 -3.57 25.18 53.34
CA GLY A 42 -4.42 24.02 53.52
C GLY A 42 -3.69 22.68 53.42
N GLY A 43 -2.38 22.67 53.57
CA GLY A 43 -1.56 21.46 53.68
C GLY A 43 -1.42 20.99 55.12
N ARG A 44 -0.94 19.77 55.32
CA ARG A 44 -0.66 19.20 56.65
C ARG A 44 0.75 19.55 57.08
N ALA A 45 0.92 20.31 58.15
CA ALA A 45 2.20 20.77 58.66
C ALA A 45 3.20 19.62 58.87
N GLY A 46 2.78 18.51 59.49
CA GLY A 46 3.66 17.39 59.80
C GLY A 46 4.22 16.60 58.59
N THR A 47 3.72 16.87 57.34
CA THR A 47 4.19 16.18 56.15
C THR A 47 5.42 16.83 55.54
N VAL A 48 5.66 18.10 55.80
CA VAL A 48 6.80 18.86 55.23
C VAL A 48 8.14 18.18 55.54
N ARG A 49 8.33 17.76 56.80
CA ARG A 49 9.53 17.03 57.22
C ARG A 49 9.76 15.74 56.46
N ASN A 50 8.68 14.97 56.24
CA ASN A 50 8.76 13.68 55.54
C ASN A 50 9.05 13.89 54.06
N ILE A 51 8.50 14.92 53.45
CA ILE A 51 8.77 15.23 52.04
C ILE A 51 10.22 15.70 51.88
N LEU A 52 10.66 16.70 52.71
CA LEU A 52 12.00 17.27 52.57
C LEU A 52 13.11 16.24 52.78
N TYR A 53 13.00 15.34 53.75
CA TYR A 53 14.09 14.47 54.16
C TYR A 53 13.96 13.02 53.68
N LYS A 54 12.76 12.56 53.37
CA LYS A 54 12.50 11.14 53.02
C LYS A 54 11.79 11.00 51.70
N ASP A 55 11.40 12.12 51.04
CA ASP A 55 10.56 12.14 49.84
C ASP A 55 9.22 11.40 50.02
N LEU A 56 8.70 11.37 51.24
CA LEU A 56 7.44 10.68 51.61
C LEU A 56 6.33 11.72 51.80
N GLY A 57 5.26 11.64 51.02
CA GLY A 57 4.08 12.50 51.06
C GLY A 57 3.11 12.17 49.94
N SER A 58 1.85 12.60 50.09
CA SER A 58 0.93 12.46 48.95
C SER A 58 1.30 13.44 47.82
N PRO A 59 0.94 13.14 46.60
CA PRO A 59 1.20 14.03 45.44
C PRO A 59 0.65 15.44 45.67
N GLU A 60 -0.54 15.55 46.27
CA GLU A 60 -1.15 16.85 46.57
C GLU A 60 -0.33 17.68 47.60
N GLU A 61 0.24 17.01 48.61
CA GLU A 61 1.09 17.67 49.60
C GLU A 61 2.44 18.09 49.03
N LYS A 62 3.03 17.22 48.18
CA LYS A 62 4.26 17.56 47.43
C LYS A 62 4.01 18.74 46.46
N GLU A 63 2.90 18.76 45.74
CA GLU A 63 2.53 19.88 44.86
C GLU A 63 2.33 21.20 45.59
N ARG A 64 1.68 21.19 46.76
CA ARG A 64 1.54 22.35 47.60
C ARG A 64 2.87 22.85 48.14
N LEU A 65 3.76 21.95 48.58
CA LEU A 65 5.11 22.31 49.02
C LEU A 65 5.92 22.91 47.87
N TYR A 66 5.80 22.35 46.65
CA TYR A 66 6.43 22.96 45.50
C TYR A 66 5.89 24.34 45.21
N GLY A 67 4.59 24.55 45.28
CA GLY A 67 3.99 25.86 45.14
C GLY A 67 4.54 26.88 46.16
N VAL A 68 4.68 26.47 47.44
CA VAL A 68 5.30 27.31 48.48
C VAL A 68 6.75 27.64 48.10
N ILE A 69 7.54 26.67 47.73
CA ILE A 69 8.95 26.87 47.35
C ILE A 69 9.06 27.76 46.11
N ALA A 70 8.26 27.54 45.08
CA ALA A 70 8.29 28.34 43.88
C ALA A 70 7.92 29.81 44.09
N ASP A 71 6.94 30.08 44.97
CA ASP A 71 6.62 31.45 45.36
C ASP A 71 7.73 32.13 46.15
N LEU A 72 8.38 31.37 47.03
CA LEU A 72 9.55 31.91 47.75
C LEU A 72 10.75 32.23 46.84
N TYR A 73 10.95 31.45 45.77
CA TYR A 73 11.95 31.77 44.73
C TYR A 73 11.57 33.07 44.01
N ARG A 74 10.29 33.27 43.64
CA ARG A 74 9.82 34.48 42.99
C ARG A 74 9.93 35.70 43.94
N GLU A 75 9.56 35.54 45.22
CA GLU A 75 9.73 36.60 46.24
C GLU A 75 11.21 37.00 46.41
N ALA A 76 12.13 36.05 46.22
CA ALA A 76 13.55 36.30 46.28
C ALA A 76 14.13 36.87 44.98
N GLY A 77 13.32 37.07 43.93
CA GLY A 77 13.76 37.53 42.62
C GLY A 77 14.51 36.46 41.83
N LEU A 78 14.33 35.18 42.17
CA LEU A 78 14.94 34.03 41.50
C LEU A 78 13.94 33.25 40.65
N GLU A 79 14.44 32.61 39.63
CA GLU A 79 13.62 31.67 38.80
C GLU A 79 13.35 30.40 39.63
N PRO A 80 12.09 29.95 39.76
CA PRO A 80 11.78 28.71 40.45
C PRO A 80 12.44 27.54 39.75
N PRO A 81 13.02 26.57 40.49
CA PRO A 81 13.53 25.35 39.89
C PRO A 81 12.38 24.54 39.23
N PRO A 82 12.64 23.77 38.22
CA PRO A 82 11.61 22.92 37.61
C PRO A 82 11.05 21.98 38.68
N PRO A 83 9.73 21.67 38.64
CA PRO A 83 9.13 20.74 39.59
C PRO A 83 9.85 19.37 39.48
N PRO A 84 9.98 18.63 40.60
CA PRO A 84 10.49 17.27 40.54
C PRO A 84 9.71 16.44 39.52
N ALA A 85 10.38 15.59 38.76
CA ALA A 85 9.77 14.80 37.67
C ALA A 85 8.52 14.04 38.13
N GLU A 86 8.52 13.50 39.34
CA GLU A 86 7.39 12.80 39.93
C GLU A 86 6.14 13.69 40.06
N LEU A 87 6.30 14.95 40.52
CA LEU A 87 5.23 15.93 40.64
C LEU A 87 4.69 16.35 39.27
N PHE A 88 5.59 16.51 38.32
CA PHE A 88 5.24 16.86 36.97
C PHE A 88 4.41 15.74 36.28
N LEU A 89 4.80 14.48 36.50
CA LEU A 89 4.05 13.32 36.05
C LEU A 89 2.67 13.24 36.68
N GLU A 90 2.56 13.55 37.97
CA GLU A 90 1.27 13.54 38.69
C GLU A 90 0.37 14.70 38.24
N SER A 91 0.91 15.90 38.05
CA SER A 91 0.19 17.05 37.51
C SER A 91 -0.34 16.80 36.11
N ALA A 92 0.49 16.28 35.23
CA ALA A 92 0.08 15.87 33.88
C ALA A 92 -1.04 14.81 33.90
N ARG A 93 -0.97 13.88 34.85
CA ARG A 93 -1.98 12.83 35.06
C ARG A 93 -3.32 13.38 35.53
N LYS A 94 -3.30 14.38 36.41
CA LYS A 94 -4.53 15.01 36.96
C LYS A 94 -5.34 15.74 35.88
N ALA A 95 -4.71 16.27 34.87
CA ALA A 95 -5.37 16.95 33.75
C ALA A 95 -6.17 16.01 32.82
N LEU A 96 -5.96 14.69 32.93
CA LEU A 96 -6.56 13.70 32.06
C LEU A 96 -7.83 13.07 32.64
N GLY A 97 -8.80 12.69 31.81
CA GLY A 97 -9.96 11.90 32.18
C GLY A 97 -9.61 10.44 32.52
N ARG A 98 -10.61 9.67 32.97
CA ARG A 98 -10.40 8.33 33.53
C ARG A 98 -9.75 7.36 32.56
N ASP A 99 -10.20 7.31 31.33
CA ASP A 99 -9.67 6.45 30.26
C ASP A 99 -8.26 6.88 29.85
N LYS A 100 -8.06 8.19 29.61
CA LYS A 100 -6.75 8.74 29.24
C LYS A 100 -5.71 8.57 30.34
N ARG A 101 -6.12 8.74 31.63
CA ARG A 101 -5.24 8.45 32.77
C ARG A 101 -4.81 7.00 32.84
N ARG A 102 -5.68 6.06 32.51
CA ARG A 102 -5.35 4.64 32.48
C ARG A 102 -4.29 4.36 31.41
N ILE A 103 -4.45 4.94 30.19
CA ILE A 103 -3.50 4.81 29.10
C ILE A 103 -2.15 5.44 29.46
N PHE A 104 -2.19 6.67 29.98
CA PHE A 104 -1.03 7.42 30.43
C PHE A 104 -0.21 6.64 31.47
N ARG A 105 -0.87 6.14 32.52
CA ARG A 105 -0.24 5.33 33.57
C ARG A 105 0.38 4.04 33.03
N ARG A 106 -0.37 3.34 32.19
CA ARG A 106 0.11 2.09 31.63
C ARG A 106 1.35 2.31 30.76
N PHE A 107 1.34 3.34 29.94
CA PHE A 107 2.47 3.69 29.09
C PHE A 107 3.73 4.00 29.92
N LEU A 108 3.61 4.90 30.89
CA LEU A 108 4.74 5.27 31.73
C LEU A 108 5.23 4.13 32.62
N LYS A 109 4.34 3.38 33.27
CA LYS A 109 4.70 2.24 34.09
C LYS A 109 5.47 1.16 33.31
N GLU A 110 5.03 0.88 32.12
CA GLU A 110 5.70 -0.10 31.25
C GLU A 110 7.06 0.44 30.79
N LEU A 111 7.17 1.73 30.49
CA LEU A 111 8.41 2.38 30.13
C LEU A 111 9.42 2.43 31.31
N GLU A 112 8.97 2.75 32.52
CA GLU A 112 9.77 2.79 33.73
C GLU A 112 10.30 1.40 34.13
N SER A 113 9.54 0.35 33.86
CA SER A 113 9.97 -1.04 34.08
C SER A 113 10.95 -1.56 33.02
N GLY A 114 11.43 -0.70 32.13
CA GLY A 114 12.34 -1.06 31.02
C GLY A 114 11.64 -1.72 29.82
N GLY A 115 10.31 -1.79 29.84
CA GLY A 115 9.50 -2.27 28.73
C GLY A 115 9.44 -1.28 27.56
N ARG A 116 8.90 -1.73 26.45
CA ARG A 116 8.69 -0.92 25.23
C ARG A 116 7.20 -0.86 24.92
N PRO A 117 6.43 0.02 25.61
CA PRO A 117 4.99 0.13 25.36
C PRO A 117 4.70 0.53 23.92
N ARG A 118 3.85 -0.24 23.26
CA ARG A 118 3.39 -0.01 21.89
C ARG A 118 1.88 0.06 21.93
N MET A 119 1.35 1.28 21.88
CA MET A 119 -0.07 1.51 22.09
C MET A 119 -0.68 2.29 20.93
N VAL A 120 -1.86 1.87 20.51
CA VAL A 120 -2.71 2.59 19.57
C VAL A 120 -3.98 3.01 20.31
N VAL A 121 -4.34 4.29 20.20
CA VAL A 121 -5.61 4.81 20.72
C VAL A 121 -6.45 5.35 19.55
N MET A 122 -7.74 5.15 19.61
CA MET A 122 -8.66 5.56 18.56
C MET A 122 -9.76 6.42 19.13
N GLY A 123 -10.05 7.54 18.46
CA GLY A 123 -11.16 8.39 18.85
C GLY A 123 -11.49 9.41 17.78
N GLY A 124 -12.76 9.71 17.61
CA GLY A 124 -13.23 10.75 16.70
C GLY A 124 -12.70 12.15 17.05
N PRO A 125 -13.12 13.17 16.32
CA PRO A 125 -12.85 14.56 16.66
C PRO A 125 -13.24 14.87 18.11
N ALA A 126 -12.53 15.79 18.76
CA ALA A 126 -12.86 16.27 20.10
C ALA A 126 -12.78 15.26 21.27
N THR A 127 -12.30 14.04 21.07
CA THR A 127 -12.12 13.05 22.15
C THR A 127 -10.92 13.31 23.05
N GLY A 128 -10.10 14.31 22.73
CA GLY A 128 -8.94 14.70 23.54
C GLY A 128 -7.66 13.92 23.24
N LYS A 129 -7.48 13.38 22.04
CA LYS A 129 -6.22 12.76 21.57
C LYS A 129 -5.03 13.70 21.80
N GLY A 130 -5.14 14.95 21.36
CA GLY A 130 -4.08 15.96 21.53
C GLY A 130 -3.76 16.24 23.00
N VAL A 131 -4.76 16.26 23.90
CA VAL A 131 -4.55 16.45 25.34
C VAL A 131 -3.74 15.29 25.93
N LEU A 132 -4.03 14.06 25.54
CA LEU A 132 -3.28 12.86 25.98
C LEU A 132 -1.82 12.92 25.49
N LEU A 133 -1.62 13.20 24.19
CA LEU A 133 -0.27 13.27 23.60
C LEU A 133 0.54 14.43 24.20
N SER A 134 -0.07 15.60 24.40
CA SER A 134 0.57 16.74 25.03
C SER A 134 0.99 16.45 26.48
N ALA A 135 0.14 15.76 27.24
CA ALA A 135 0.46 15.33 28.60
C ALA A 135 1.63 14.33 28.63
N LEU A 136 1.61 13.34 27.72
CA LEU A 136 2.71 12.38 27.58
C LEU A 136 4.00 13.03 27.11
N SER A 137 3.93 13.93 26.12
CA SER A 137 5.10 14.67 25.65
C SER A 137 5.79 15.42 26.79
N ARG A 138 5.03 16.19 27.58
CA ARG A 138 5.56 16.89 28.75
C ARG A 138 6.16 15.94 29.79
N ALA A 139 5.46 14.84 30.07
CA ALA A 139 5.95 13.84 31.03
C ALA A 139 7.25 13.17 30.56
N LEU A 140 7.33 12.80 29.30
CA LEU A 140 8.51 12.15 28.71
C LEU A 140 9.70 13.10 28.61
N SER A 141 9.47 14.37 28.26
CA SER A 141 10.53 15.41 28.22
C SER A 141 11.12 15.71 29.59
N ALA A 142 10.39 15.45 30.69
CA ALA A 142 10.91 15.57 32.04
C ALA A 142 11.79 14.39 32.45
N LEU A 143 11.81 13.29 31.69
CA LEU A 143 12.60 12.09 31.96
C LEU A 143 13.88 12.12 31.11
N PRO A 144 15.09 12.11 31.72
CA PRO A 144 16.35 12.16 30.99
C PRO A 144 16.46 11.05 29.94
N GLY A 145 16.76 11.41 28.69
CA GLY A 145 16.91 10.47 27.56
C GLY A 145 15.60 9.84 27.10
N LYS A 146 14.45 10.40 27.48
CA LYS A 146 13.12 9.94 27.07
C LYS A 146 12.31 11.01 26.35
N GLU A 147 12.93 12.12 25.95
CA GLU A 147 12.26 13.12 25.13
C GLU A 147 11.67 12.47 23.89
N PRO A 148 10.35 12.64 23.64
CA PRO A 148 9.69 11.93 22.56
C PRO A 148 9.92 12.60 21.21
N PHE A 149 9.99 11.82 20.16
CA PHE A 149 9.76 12.33 18.81
C PHE A 149 8.26 12.56 18.59
N LEU A 150 7.91 13.62 17.90
CA LEU A 150 6.53 13.99 17.59
C LEU A 150 6.30 13.83 16.08
N LEU A 151 5.27 13.09 15.70
CA LEU A 151 4.84 12.97 14.32
C LEU A 151 3.35 13.30 14.24
N ASN A 152 3.03 14.43 13.60
CA ASN A 152 1.67 14.87 13.37
C ASN A 152 1.33 14.69 11.88
N LEU A 153 0.47 13.74 11.60
CA LEU A 153 -0.03 13.46 10.26
C LEU A 153 -1.44 14.02 10.14
N GLY A 154 -1.51 15.26 9.73
CA GLY A 154 -2.79 15.94 9.47
C GLY A 154 -2.57 16.82 8.26
N GLY A 155 -2.47 16.22 7.07
CA GLY A 155 -2.22 16.97 5.86
C GLY A 155 -1.31 16.23 4.89
N GLU A 156 -0.46 16.94 4.18
CA GLU A 156 0.46 16.34 3.22
C GLU A 156 1.52 15.49 3.96
N LEU A 157 1.44 14.20 3.72
CA LEU A 157 2.23 13.20 4.44
C LEU A 157 3.74 13.42 4.28
N ALA A 158 4.15 13.71 3.05
CA ALA A 158 5.55 13.95 2.73
C ALA A 158 6.16 15.08 3.55
N GLN A 159 5.43 16.18 3.71
CA GLN A 159 5.91 17.33 4.48
C GLN A 159 5.91 17.07 5.99
N ALA A 160 4.95 16.30 6.49
CA ALA A 160 4.91 15.93 7.90
C ALA A 160 6.09 15.05 8.32
N LEU A 161 6.72 14.32 7.37
CA LEU A 161 7.87 13.45 7.62
C LEU A 161 9.19 14.22 7.73
N ILE A 162 9.34 15.36 7.06
CA ILE A 162 10.61 16.11 7.01
C ILE A 162 11.10 16.58 8.39
N PRO A 163 10.27 17.19 9.24
CA PRO A 163 10.71 17.62 10.58
C PRO A 163 11.22 16.46 11.43
N LEU A 164 10.56 15.31 11.33
CA LEU A 164 11.03 14.10 12.01
C LEU A 164 12.33 13.58 11.40
N ALA A 165 12.47 13.62 10.08
CA ALA A 165 13.69 13.22 9.39
C ALA A 165 14.89 14.11 9.75
N GLU A 166 14.67 15.42 9.89
CA GLU A 166 15.67 16.37 10.36
C GLU A 166 16.11 16.06 11.79
N ALA A 167 15.16 15.83 12.70
CA ALA A 167 15.45 15.46 14.08
C ALA A 167 16.20 14.12 14.20
N LEU A 168 16.09 13.24 13.20
CA LEU A 168 16.76 11.93 13.13
C LEU A 168 18.05 11.93 12.31
N GLY A 169 18.43 13.08 11.71
CA GLY A 169 19.63 13.19 10.85
C GLY A 169 19.56 12.42 9.54
N VAL A 170 18.35 12.13 9.02
CA VAL A 170 18.11 11.41 7.76
C VAL A 170 17.31 12.25 6.75
N ALA A 171 17.34 13.58 6.92
CA ALA A 171 16.55 14.50 6.11
C ALA A 171 16.94 14.45 4.62
N GLU A 172 18.22 14.31 4.33
CA GLU A 172 18.71 14.29 2.94
C GLU A 172 18.24 13.02 2.20
N GLU A 173 18.28 11.87 2.87
CA GLU A 173 17.79 10.61 2.30
C GLU A 173 16.28 10.64 2.10
N VAL A 174 15.54 11.18 3.08
CA VAL A 174 14.08 11.34 2.96
C VAL A 174 13.75 12.34 1.87
N ARG A 175 14.44 13.48 1.79
CA ARG A 175 14.29 14.48 0.71
C ARG A 175 14.63 13.88 -0.65
N ALA A 176 15.69 13.05 -0.76
CA ALA A 176 16.05 12.37 -1.98
C ALA A 176 14.97 11.37 -2.45
N LEU A 177 14.33 10.65 -1.51
CA LEU A 177 13.19 9.80 -1.81
C LEU A 177 11.97 10.63 -2.23
N LEU A 178 11.67 11.71 -1.52
CA LEU A 178 10.57 12.60 -1.82
C LEU A 178 10.82 13.45 -3.09
N ALA A 179 12.08 13.75 -3.43
CA ALA A 179 12.46 14.41 -4.67
C ALA A 179 12.38 13.47 -5.89
N GLN A 180 12.45 12.16 -5.68
CA GLN A 180 12.11 11.15 -6.68
C GLN A 180 10.59 11.06 -6.91
N LEU A 181 9.78 11.74 -6.10
CA LEU A 181 8.43 12.15 -6.45
C LEU A 181 8.52 13.07 -7.66
N SER A 182 8.97 12.48 -8.76
CA SER A 182 9.15 13.15 -10.04
C SER A 182 7.81 13.69 -10.49
N PRO A 183 7.82 14.84 -11.18
CA PRO A 183 6.65 15.44 -11.80
C PRO A 183 5.75 14.51 -12.61
N THR A 184 6.16 13.34 -12.92
CA THR A 184 5.49 12.42 -13.84
C THR A 184 5.05 11.12 -13.20
N GLN A 185 5.25 10.96 -11.89
CA GLN A 185 4.89 9.69 -11.22
C GLN A 185 3.43 9.68 -10.79
N PRO A 186 2.72 8.55 -11.00
CA PRO A 186 1.38 8.39 -10.47
C PRO A 186 1.36 8.54 -8.95
N TYR A 187 0.26 9.00 -8.41
CA TYR A 187 0.02 9.11 -6.97
C TYR A 187 0.29 7.79 -6.21
N ILE A 188 0.05 6.65 -6.86
CA ILE A 188 0.37 5.31 -6.35
C ILE A 188 1.88 5.16 -6.06
N LEU A 189 2.72 5.78 -6.85
CA LEU A 189 4.16 5.84 -6.66
C LEU A 189 4.59 6.75 -5.52
N GLN A 190 3.86 7.84 -5.32
CA GLN A 190 4.04 8.68 -4.15
C GLN A 190 3.82 7.84 -2.88
N GLY A 191 2.76 7.03 -2.82
CA GLY A 191 2.52 6.12 -1.71
C GLY A 191 3.62 5.08 -1.47
N ALA A 192 4.28 4.57 -2.52
CA ALA A 192 5.40 3.66 -2.40
C ALA A 192 6.68 4.37 -1.89
N LEU A 193 7.00 5.54 -2.43
CA LEU A 193 8.15 6.34 -1.98
C LEU A 193 7.95 6.91 -0.57
N GLU A 194 6.74 7.33 -0.23
CA GLU A 194 6.35 7.67 1.14
C GLU A 194 6.46 6.46 2.07
N GLY A 195 6.11 5.26 1.61
CA GLY A 195 6.30 4.00 2.32
C GLY A 195 7.78 3.66 2.54
N GLU A 196 8.65 3.94 1.56
CA GLU A 196 10.10 3.82 1.70
C GLU A 196 10.65 4.87 2.67
N ALA A 197 10.18 6.11 2.61
CA ALA A 197 10.53 7.17 3.56
C ALA A 197 10.12 6.79 4.99
N LEU A 198 8.92 6.24 5.19
CA LEU A 198 8.48 5.71 6.49
C LEU A 198 9.34 4.54 6.96
N THR A 199 9.74 3.65 6.06
CA THR A 199 10.64 2.53 6.39
C THR A 199 12.01 3.04 6.82
N LEU A 200 12.54 4.06 6.15
CA LEU A 200 13.79 4.72 6.52
C LEU A 200 13.68 5.39 7.89
N LEU A 201 12.60 6.12 8.13
CA LEU A 201 12.31 6.75 9.43
C LEU A 201 12.15 5.71 10.54
N ALA A 202 11.47 4.59 10.29
CA ALA A 202 11.36 3.51 11.27
C ALA A 202 12.72 2.94 11.65
N LYS A 203 13.63 2.75 10.69
CA LYS A 203 15.00 2.30 10.96
C LYS A 203 15.78 3.33 11.78
N ALA A 204 15.66 4.62 11.46
CA ALA A 204 16.31 5.69 12.20
C ALA A 204 15.75 5.81 13.63
N LEU A 205 14.44 5.81 13.81
CA LEU A 205 13.78 5.79 15.12
C LEU A 205 14.21 4.61 15.98
N ASN A 206 14.29 3.42 15.37
CA ASN A 206 14.73 2.22 16.08
C ASN A 206 16.21 2.30 16.56
N ARG A 207 17.06 3.03 15.84
CA ARG A 207 18.46 3.29 16.26
C ARG A 207 18.52 4.26 17.45
N GLU A 208 17.71 5.31 17.42
CA GLU A 208 17.65 6.31 18.49
C GLU A 208 17.07 5.74 19.82
N GLY A 209 16.13 4.83 19.72
CA GLY A 209 15.53 4.18 20.89
C GLY A 209 14.59 5.04 21.74
N ARG A 210 14.39 6.33 21.38
CA ARG A 210 13.52 7.29 22.07
C ARG A 210 12.04 7.06 21.71
N PRO A 211 11.11 7.41 22.62
CA PRO A 211 9.68 7.23 22.36
C PRO A 211 9.17 8.05 21.16
N LEU A 212 8.18 7.53 20.43
CA LEU A 212 7.45 8.23 19.38
C LEU A 212 6.02 8.51 19.83
N LEU A 213 5.58 9.76 19.73
CA LEU A 213 4.18 10.16 19.87
C LEU A 213 3.65 10.56 18.49
N LEU A 214 2.70 9.79 17.98
CA LEU A 214 2.12 9.97 16.67
C LEU A 214 0.66 10.40 16.79
N ARG A 215 0.27 11.44 16.05
CA ARG A 215 -1.11 11.86 15.85
C ARG A 215 -1.45 11.77 14.37
N ALA A 216 -2.48 11.03 14.04
CA ALA A 216 -3.00 10.95 12.69
C ALA A 216 -4.50 11.25 12.72
N GLU A 217 -4.88 12.42 12.22
CA GLU A 217 -6.27 12.87 12.13
C GLU A 217 -6.65 13.00 10.65
N VAL A 218 -7.72 12.32 10.29
CA VAL A 218 -8.36 12.48 8.98
C VAL A 218 -9.56 13.40 9.22
N GLU A 219 -9.39 14.68 9.02
CA GLU A 219 -10.50 15.62 8.93
C GLU A 219 -10.49 16.27 7.56
N GLY A 220 -11.46 15.89 6.75
CA GLY A 220 -11.96 16.67 5.60
C GLY A 220 -11.10 16.70 4.33
N THR A 221 -9.79 16.57 4.36
CA THR A 221 -8.92 16.78 3.20
C THR A 221 -8.28 15.51 2.61
N LEU A 222 -8.32 14.40 3.33
CA LEU A 222 -7.81 13.11 2.83
C LEU A 222 -8.89 12.24 2.15
N GLU A 223 -10.15 12.64 2.17
CA GLU A 223 -11.23 11.92 1.46
C GLU A 223 -11.03 11.87 -0.07
N GLY A 224 -10.21 12.75 -0.63
CA GLY A 224 -9.87 12.76 -2.05
C GLY A 224 -8.53 12.07 -2.39
N LEU A 225 -7.73 11.67 -1.41
CA LEU A 225 -6.44 11.03 -1.62
C LEU A 225 -6.65 9.51 -1.58
N PRO A 226 -6.56 8.81 -2.71
CA PRO A 226 -6.60 7.34 -2.71
C PRO A 226 -5.31 6.79 -2.11
N LEU A 227 -5.21 6.76 -0.78
CA LEU A 227 -4.21 5.96 -0.08
C LEU A 227 -4.53 4.50 -0.38
N ARG A 228 -4.00 3.98 -1.47
CA ARG A 228 -4.13 2.59 -1.81
C ARG A 228 -3.13 1.80 -0.99
N GLY A 229 -3.66 0.94 -0.13
CA GLY A 229 -2.85 -0.06 0.54
C GLY A 229 -2.32 -1.11 -0.44
N PRO A 230 -1.39 -1.99 0.03
CA PRO A 230 -0.81 -3.07 -0.78
C PRO A 230 -1.82 -4.03 -1.42
N ASP A 231 -3.05 -4.07 -0.93
CA ASP A 231 -4.15 -4.90 -1.42
C ASP A 231 -5.09 -4.19 -2.41
N GLY A 232 -4.72 -3.01 -2.89
CA GLY A 232 -5.50 -2.26 -3.89
C GLY A 232 -6.79 -1.62 -3.37
N THR A 233 -7.13 -1.82 -2.09
CA THR A 233 -8.27 -1.15 -1.47
C THR A 233 -7.93 0.28 -1.10
N HIS A 234 -8.91 1.19 -1.15
CA HIS A 234 -8.77 2.49 -0.51
C HIS A 234 -8.67 2.26 1.00
N LYS A 235 -7.46 2.35 1.52
CA LYS A 235 -7.23 2.22 2.95
C LYS A 235 -7.22 3.60 3.57
N GLY A 236 -7.89 3.71 4.69
CA GLY A 236 -7.74 4.86 5.56
C GLY A 236 -6.29 5.03 6.03
N LEU A 237 -5.95 6.21 6.49
CA LEU A 237 -4.63 6.56 7.00
C LEU A 237 -4.10 5.54 8.04
N ALA A 238 -4.99 5.00 8.88
CA ALA A 238 -4.64 4.00 9.88
C ALA A 238 -4.09 2.71 9.28
N ALA A 239 -4.69 2.24 8.18
CA ALA A 239 -4.22 1.03 7.50
C ALA A 239 -2.90 1.24 6.76
N TRP A 240 -2.68 2.44 6.24
CA TRP A 240 -1.43 2.80 5.60
C TRP A 240 -0.27 2.92 6.61
N LEU A 241 -0.53 3.44 7.83
CA LEU A 241 0.46 3.56 8.90
C LEU A 241 0.76 2.23 9.60
N GLU A 242 -0.09 1.24 9.48
CA GLU A 242 0.06 -0.01 10.22
C GLU A 242 1.39 -0.74 9.95
N PRO A 243 1.91 -0.87 8.70
CA PRO A 243 3.23 -1.45 8.45
C PRO A 243 4.36 -0.67 9.14
N PHE A 244 4.30 0.66 9.13
CA PHE A 244 5.24 1.53 9.83
C PHE A 244 5.24 1.27 11.34
N LEU A 245 4.05 1.27 11.97
CA LEU A 245 3.90 1.02 13.40
C LEU A 245 4.36 -0.39 13.80
N LYS A 246 4.11 -1.39 12.97
CA LYS A 246 4.62 -2.77 13.17
C LYS A 246 6.14 -2.86 13.06
N GLY A 247 6.75 -2.05 12.20
CA GLY A 247 8.21 -1.98 12.01
C GLY A 247 8.95 -1.30 13.16
N LEU A 248 8.27 -0.59 14.06
CA LEU A 248 8.88 0.10 15.19
C LEU A 248 9.20 -0.87 16.33
N SER A 249 10.46 -0.85 16.78
CA SER A 249 10.94 -1.56 17.99
C SER A 249 11.02 -0.67 19.22
N ILE A 250 10.74 0.63 19.09
CA ILE A 250 10.76 1.64 20.16
C ILE A 250 9.39 1.73 20.86
N PRO A 251 9.34 2.36 22.06
CA PRO A 251 8.06 2.74 22.66
C PRO A 251 7.31 3.73 21.77
N TYR A 252 6.02 3.53 21.58
CA TYR A 252 5.19 4.52 20.88
C TYR A 252 3.75 4.57 21.38
N LEU A 253 3.14 5.74 21.23
CA LEU A 253 1.69 5.92 21.32
C LEU A 253 1.21 6.59 20.04
N ALA A 254 0.39 5.88 19.28
CA ALA A 254 -0.27 6.38 18.08
C ALA A 254 -1.74 6.71 18.37
N ALA A 255 -2.13 7.95 18.14
CA ALA A 255 -3.50 8.43 18.30
C ALA A 255 -4.14 8.61 16.92
N LEU A 256 -5.06 7.73 16.58
CA LEU A 256 -5.69 7.64 15.26
C LEU A 256 -7.15 8.07 15.32
N SER A 257 -7.70 8.55 14.21
CA SER A 257 -9.14 8.81 14.02
C SER A 257 -9.91 7.59 13.54
N GLU A 258 -9.22 6.62 12.92
CA GLU A 258 -9.78 5.39 12.38
C GLU A 258 -9.15 4.16 13.03
N PRO A 259 -9.87 3.02 13.11
CA PRO A 259 -9.32 1.79 13.63
C PRO A 259 -8.27 1.20 12.68
N PRO A 260 -7.10 0.77 13.19
CA PRO A 260 -6.14 0.03 12.37
C PRO A 260 -6.70 -1.38 12.06
N PRO A 261 -6.36 -1.95 10.89
CA PRO A 261 -6.91 -3.24 10.46
C PRO A 261 -6.61 -4.42 11.39
N THR A 262 -5.40 -4.52 11.91
CA THR A 262 -4.97 -5.68 12.71
C THR A 262 -4.32 -5.33 14.04
N LEU A 263 -3.84 -4.10 14.23
CA LEU A 263 -3.25 -3.69 15.51
C LEU A 263 -4.33 -3.51 16.59
N PRO A 264 -4.11 -3.99 17.82
CA PRO A 264 -5.02 -3.74 18.90
C PRO A 264 -5.04 -2.25 19.26
N TYR A 265 -6.22 -1.70 19.50
CA TYR A 265 -6.38 -0.29 19.87
C TYR A 265 -7.29 -0.11 21.08
N GLN A 266 -7.18 1.05 21.74
CA GLN A 266 -8.03 1.43 22.86
C GLN A 266 -8.90 2.64 22.45
N PRO A 267 -10.23 2.56 22.60
CA PRO A 267 -11.10 3.69 22.29
C PRO A 267 -10.97 4.80 23.32
N LEU A 268 -11.06 6.06 22.87
CA LEU A 268 -11.12 7.26 23.71
C LEU A 268 -12.53 7.81 23.78
N SER A 269 -12.99 8.12 24.98
CA SER A 269 -14.29 8.73 25.22
C SER A 269 -14.23 10.27 25.16
N PRO A 270 -15.33 10.95 24.78
CA PRO A 270 -15.46 12.40 24.95
C PRO A 270 -15.20 12.83 26.41
N PRO A 271 -14.77 14.09 26.65
CA PRO A 271 -14.43 14.56 27.99
C PRO A 271 -15.61 14.51 28.96
N SER A 272 -15.34 14.13 30.19
CA SER A 272 -16.26 14.33 31.29
C SER A 272 -16.28 15.81 31.74
N ARG A 273 -17.35 16.23 32.42
CA ARG A 273 -17.44 17.62 32.96
C ARG A 273 -16.29 17.94 33.90
N GLU A 274 -15.84 16.98 34.69
CA GLU A 274 -14.70 17.15 35.61
C GLU A 274 -13.37 17.31 34.85
N GLU A 275 -13.19 16.54 33.76
CA GLU A 275 -12.04 16.67 32.87
C GLU A 275 -11.99 18.04 32.20
N ALA A 276 -13.13 18.56 31.74
CA ALA A 276 -13.25 19.90 31.19
C ALA A 276 -12.90 21.00 32.21
N ARG A 277 -13.40 20.89 33.45
CA ARG A 277 -13.05 21.84 34.55
C ARG A 277 -11.54 21.88 34.82
N ARG A 278 -10.90 20.71 34.84
CA ARG A 278 -9.45 20.59 35.07
C ARG A 278 -8.67 21.23 33.92
N PHE A 279 -9.09 20.98 32.68
CA PHE A 279 -8.48 21.57 31.50
C PHE A 279 -8.50 23.13 31.54
N VAL A 280 -9.64 23.74 31.96
CA VAL A 280 -9.74 25.17 32.07
C VAL A 280 -8.85 25.71 33.21
N ARG A 281 -8.86 25.06 34.39
CA ARG A 281 -8.03 25.48 35.54
C ARG A 281 -6.54 25.43 35.25
N GLU A 282 -6.09 24.44 34.46
CA GLU A 282 -4.67 24.32 34.10
C GLU A 282 -4.22 25.50 33.24
N ARG A 283 -5.07 25.95 32.31
CA ARG A 283 -4.75 27.03 31.37
C ARG A 283 -5.06 28.43 31.86
N LEU A 284 -6.08 28.57 32.68
CA LEU A 284 -6.54 29.81 33.25
C LEU A 284 -6.66 29.68 34.79
N PRO A 285 -5.55 29.57 35.54
CA PRO A 285 -5.55 29.26 36.96
C PRO A 285 -6.22 30.33 37.81
N HIS A 286 -6.29 31.57 37.32
CA HIS A 286 -6.87 32.70 38.03
C HIS A 286 -8.33 32.99 37.65
N LEU A 287 -8.96 32.12 36.83
CA LEU A 287 -10.34 32.35 36.40
C LEU A 287 -11.32 32.12 37.54
N PRO A 288 -12.28 33.05 37.78
CA PRO A 288 -13.32 32.89 38.80
C PRO A 288 -14.12 31.60 38.57
N PRO A 289 -14.55 30.88 39.65
CA PRO A 289 -15.28 29.63 39.55
C PRO A 289 -16.56 29.73 38.72
N GLU A 290 -17.28 30.81 38.80
CA GLU A 290 -18.52 31.02 38.00
C GLU A 290 -18.23 31.11 36.51
N ARG A 291 -17.15 31.80 36.15
CA ARG A 291 -16.76 31.94 34.74
C ARG A 291 -16.22 30.62 34.19
N LEU A 292 -15.49 29.84 35.01
CA LEU A 292 -15.04 28.51 34.67
C LEU A 292 -16.22 27.59 34.35
N GLU A 293 -17.26 27.56 35.21
CA GLU A 293 -18.47 26.77 34.99
C GLU A 293 -19.21 27.21 33.72
N ALA A 294 -19.26 28.51 33.44
CA ALA A 294 -19.86 29.03 32.23
C ALA A 294 -19.16 28.51 30.99
N LEU A 295 -17.81 28.52 30.94
CA LEU A 295 -17.03 27.96 29.81
C LEU A 295 -17.28 26.47 29.64
N VAL A 296 -17.24 25.68 30.73
CA VAL A 296 -17.48 24.24 30.70
C VAL A 296 -18.90 23.92 30.24
N ASN A 297 -19.90 24.65 30.69
CA ASN A 297 -21.29 24.43 30.27
C ASN A 297 -21.50 24.79 28.79
N GLN A 298 -20.89 25.87 28.33
CA GLN A 298 -20.97 26.31 26.94
C GLN A 298 -20.30 25.33 25.99
N ALA A 299 -19.14 24.78 26.36
CA ALA A 299 -18.40 23.80 25.58
C ALA A 299 -19.08 22.43 25.54
N GLY A 300 -19.92 22.10 26.54
CA GLY A 300 -20.54 20.79 26.65
C GLY A 300 -19.51 19.68 26.84
N ARG A 301 -19.53 18.66 25.92
CA ARG A 301 -18.60 17.54 25.93
C ARG A 301 -17.58 17.59 24.78
N ASN A 302 -17.30 18.77 24.26
CA ASN A 302 -16.42 18.99 23.11
C ASN A 302 -15.12 19.67 23.53
N PHE A 303 -13.99 18.98 23.45
CA PHE A 303 -12.68 19.57 23.76
C PHE A 303 -12.25 20.66 22.77
N GLY A 304 -12.67 20.56 21.52
CA GLY A 304 -12.38 21.59 20.51
C GLY A 304 -13.05 22.93 20.89
N GLU A 305 -14.35 22.87 21.20
CA GLU A 305 -15.09 24.07 21.66
C GLU A 305 -14.56 24.61 22.99
N LEU A 306 -14.20 23.70 23.91
CA LEU A 306 -13.60 24.14 25.18
C LEU A 306 -12.26 24.85 24.95
N SER A 307 -11.43 24.33 24.05
CA SER A 307 -10.16 24.97 23.68
C SER A 307 -10.38 26.35 23.07
N ARG A 308 -11.36 26.44 22.16
CA ARG A 308 -11.77 27.73 21.56
C ARG A 308 -12.14 28.76 22.59
N LEU A 309 -13.04 28.42 23.50
CA LEU A 309 -13.50 29.30 24.54
C LEU A 309 -12.39 29.73 25.51
N VAL A 310 -11.50 28.81 25.87
CA VAL A 310 -10.35 29.11 26.73
C VAL A 310 -9.38 30.10 26.06
N LEU A 311 -9.13 29.94 24.76
CA LEU A 311 -8.27 30.86 24.01
C LEU A 311 -8.86 32.26 23.88
N LEU A 312 -10.16 32.37 23.60
CA LEU A 312 -10.86 33.64 23.53
C LEU A 312 -10.83 34.36 24.90
N GLU A 313 -11.02 33.63 25.99
CA GLU A 313 -10.91 34.16 27.33
C GLU A 313 -9.48 34.65 27.67
N ALA A 314 -8.45 33.86 27.25
CA ALA A 314 -7.04 34.23 27.36
C ALA A 314 -6.70 35.48 26.53
N ALA A 315 -7.29 35.62 25.35
CA ALA A 315 -7.16 36.78 24.48
C ALA A 315 -8.00 37.98 24.92
N LYS A 316 -8.84 37.84 25.96
CA LYS A 316 -9.80 38.85 26.42
C LYS A 316 -10.74 39.34 25.31
N HIS A 317 -11.12 38.43 24.44
CA HIS A 317 -11.99 38.71 23.29
C HIS A 317 -13.40 38.17 23.51
N ASP A 318 -14.42 38.93 23.07
CA ASP A 318 -15.82 38.48 23.16
C ASP A 318 -16.07 37.28 22.23
N PRO A 319 -16.50 36.12 22.76
CA PRO A 319 -16.78 34.93 21.94
C PRO A 319 -17.86 35.12 20.88
N LYS A 320 -18.65 36.18 20.93
CA LYS A 320 -19.72 36.48 19.99
C LYS A 320 -19.26 37.28 18.77
N THR A 321 -18.07 37.91 18.87
CA THR A 321 -17.51 38.73 17.80
C THR A 321 -16.44 37.92 17.04
N PRO A 322 -16.44 37.88 15.70
CA PRO A 322 -15.34 37.26 14.93
C PRO A 322 -14.02 37.99 15.21
N LEU A 323 -12.94 37.25 15.37
CA LEU A 323 -11.59 37.83 15.64
C LEU A 323 -11.10 38.76 14.53
N GLN A 324 -11.52 38.55 13.30
CA GLN A 324 -11.19 39.40 12.15
C GLN A 324 -11.84 40.81 12.22
N ASP A 325 -12.85 41.00 13.06
CA ASP A 325 -13.53 42.30 13.24
C ASP A 325 -12.86 43.16 14.30
N ASP A 326 -11.92 42.58 15.06
CA ASP A 326 -11.07 43.33 16.02
C ASP A 326 -9.91 44.00 15.27
N PRO A 327 -9.87 45.34 15.18
CA PRO A 327 -8.81 46.04 14.44
C PRO A 327 -7.40 45.75 14.95
N ALA A 328 -7.23 45.42 16.24
CA ALA A 328 -5.91 45.09 16.81
C ALA A 328 -5.44 43.67 16.43
N LEU A 329 -6.34 42.72 16.33
CA LEU A 329 -6.03 41.32 16.04
C LEU A 329 -6.13 40.98 14.54
N ARG A 330 -6.88 41.74 13.76
CA ARG A 330 -7.18 41.51 12.35
C ARG A 330 -5.96 41.21 11.49
N PRO A 331 -4.86 42.01 11.52
CA PRO A 331 -3.70 41.71 10.65
C PRO A 331 -3.09 40.35 10.93
N LEU A 332 -2.96 39.98 12.21
CA LEU A 332 -2.46 38.69 12.61
C LEU A 332 -3.40 37.54 12.21
N VAL A 333 -4.69 37.70 12.47
CA VAL A 333 -5.72 36.67 12.19
C VAL A 333 -5.78 36.36 10.68
N LEU A 334 -5.74 37.40 9.83
CA LEU A 334 -5.72 37.21 8.38
C LEU A 334 -4.42 36.54 7.89
N ALA A 335 -3.26 36.92 8.45
CA ALA A 335 -1.98 36.31 8.13
C ALA A 335 -1.96 34.82 8.55
N LEU A 336 -2.45 34.51 9.75
CA LEU A 336 -2.58 33.13 10.24
C LEU A 336 -3.52 32.29 9.35
N SER A 337 -4.64 32.87 8.93
CA SER A 337 -5.57 32.21 8.01
C SER A 337 -4.90 31.92 6.66
N ALA A 338 -4.19 32.89 6.09
CA ALA A 338 -3.52 32.72 4.79
C ALA A 338 -2.42 31.66 4.83
N PHE A 339 -1.58 31.66 5.88
CA PHE A 339 -0.35 30.87 5.91
C PHE A 339 -0.48 29.50 6.55
N SER A 340 -1.64 29.20 7.16
CA SER A 340 -1.88 27.93 7.86
C SER A 340 -2.96 27.11 7.15
N PRO A 341 -2.66 26.45 6.02
CA PRO A 341 -3.57 25.45 5.47
C PRO A 341 -3.84 24.34 6.50
N GLU A 342 -5.01 23.71 6.44
CA GLU A 342 -5.37 22.66 7.40
C GLU A 342 -4.39 21.50 7.40
N ALA A 343 -3.91 21.15 6.22
CA ALA A 343 -2.97 20.05 6.02
C ALA A 343 -1.60 20.32 6.66
N ASP A 344 -1.15 21.58 6.65
CA ASP A 344 0.16 21.99 7.18
C ASP A 344 0.04 23.36 7.87
N PRO A 345 -0.40 23.39 9.14
CA PRO A 345 -0.69 24.64 9.82
C PRO A 345 0.54 25.41 10.33
N ALA A 346 1.74 24.79 10.35
CA ALA A 346 2.96 25.41 10.83
C ALA A 346 3.73 26.07 9.68
N PHE A 347 4.18 27.30 9.86
CA PHE A 347 4.91 28.05 8.83
C PHE A 347 6.04 28.89 9.43
N PRO A 348 7.02 29.31 8.61
CA PRO A 348 8.16 30.10 9.09
C PRO A 348 7.76 31.43 9.70
N LEU A 349 8.40 31.75 10.82
CA LEU A 349 8.25 32.99 11.55
C LEU A 349 8.49 34.22 10.68
N GLU A 350 9.52 34.17 9.84
CA GLU A 350 9.91 35.23 8.93
C GLU A 350 8.79 35.65 7.97
N LEU A 351 7.99 34.67 7.53
CA LEU A 351 6.82 34.95 6.68
C LEU A 351 5.78 35.77 7.43
N LEU A 352 5.53 35.45 8.72
CA LEU A 352 4.61 36.20 9.56
C LEU A 352 5.09 37.63 9.82
N GLU A 353 6.36 37.81 10.17
CA GLU A 353 6.98 39.13 10.37
C GLU A 353 6.91 39.98 9.09
N LYS A 354 7.17 39.38 7.95
CA LYS A 354 7.07 40.04 6.64
C LYS A 354 5.63 40.49 6.34
N ALA A 355 4.64 39.67 6.67
CA ALA A 355 3.24 40.01 6.49
C ALA A 355 2.76 41.10 7.44
N LEU A 356 3.23 41.09 8.69
CA LEU A 356 2.84 42.09 9.71
C LEU A 356 3.64 43.40 9.59
N GLY A 357 4.76 43.43 8.89
CA GLY A 357 5.67 44.58 8.77
C GLY A 357 6.33 44.95 10.11
N ARG A 358 6.39 44.02 11.05
CA ARG A 358 6.98 44.22 12.39
C ARG A 358 7.50 42.92 13.00
N PRO A 359 8.55 43.00 13.87
CA PRO A 359 9.07 41.81 14.54
C PRO A 359 8.08 41.32 15.62
N LEU A 360 8.13 40.01 15.91
CA LEU A 360 7.19 39.35 16.83
C LEU A 360 7.35 39.73 18.28
N GLU A 361 8.52 40.28 18.68
CA GLU A 361 8.72 40.81 20.04
C GLU A 361 7.72 41.92 20.37
N ARG A 362 7.20 42.61 19.34
CA ARG A 362 6.24 43.67 19.45
C ARG A 362 4.77 43.21 19.50
N LEU A 363 4.53 41.89 19.47
CA LEU A 363 3.18 41.36 19.62
C LEU A 363 2.65 41.59 21.06
N SER A 364 1.40 42.00 21.14
CA SER A 364 0.67 42.10 22.40
C SER A 364 0.44 40.73 23.06
N GLN A 365 0.07 40.71 24.33
CA GLN A 365 -0.26 39.47 25.03
C GLN A 365 -1.45 38.73 24.38
N ALA A 366 -2.45 39.47 23.89
CA ALA A 366 -3.60 38.91 23.19
C ALA A 366 -3.20 38.25 21.85
N GLU A 367 -2.35 38.90 21.07
CA GLU A 367 -1.82 38.36 19.82
C GLU A 367 -0.97 37.09 20.05
N ARG A 368 -0.12 37.09 21.09
CA ARG A 368 0.69 35.90 21.45
C ARG A 368 -0.15 34.72 21.89
N ALA A 369 -1.32 34.95 22.51
CA ALA A 369 -2.24 33.86 22.87
C ALA A 369 -2.80 33.09 21.64
N LEU A 370 -2.83 33.72 20.47
CA LEU A 370 -3.30 33.11 19.23
C LEU A 370 -2.21 32.29 18.49
N LEU A 371 -0.97 32.31 18.99
CA LEU A 371 0.18 31.63 18.38
C LEU A 371 0.68 30.47 19.25
N ASP A 372 0.93 29.36 18.64
CA ASP A 372 1.71 28.24 19.19
C ASP A 372 3.08 28.16 18.50
N TRP A 373 4.13 28.00 19.30
CA TRP A 373 5.49 27.75 18.83
C TRP A 373 5.67 26.25 18.64
N VAL A 374 6.12 25.84 17.44
CA VAL A 374 6.19 24.41 17.07
C VAL A 374 7.63 23.91 17.03
N GLY A 375 8.61 24.84 17.01
CA GLY A 375 10.05 24.54 16.95
C GLY A 375 10.83 25.83 16.72
N GLU A 376 12.12 25.74 16.46
CA GLU A 376 12.93 26.89 16.12
C GLU A 376 12.46 27.50 14.81
N GLY A 377 11.97 28.73 14.87
CA GLY A 377 11.57 29.49 13.68
C GLY A 377 10.24 29.13 13.06
N LEU A 378 9.43 28.21 13.68
CA LEU A 378 8.11 27.84 13.19
C LEU A 378 7.01 28.25 14.16
N VAL A 379 5.91 28.76 13.60
CA VAL A 379 4.68 29.11 14.33
C VAL A 379 3.46 28.53 13.63
N ARG A 380 2.40 28.34 14.42
CA ARG A 380 1.07 27.98 13.93
C ARG A 380 -0.02 28.70 14.73
N PRO A 381 -1.26 28.77 14.24
CA PRO A 381 -2.37 29.24 15.07
C PRO A 381 -2.64 28.31 16.24
N SER A 382 -2.89 28.86 17.41
CA SER A 382 -3.26 28.07 18.62
C SER A 382 -4.55 27.31 18.43
N LEU A 383 -5.49 27.84 17.63
CA LEU A 383 -6.72 27.18 17.26
C LEU A 383 -7.24 27.68 15.89
N ARG A 384 -7.22 26.79 14.91
CA ARG A 384 -7.62 27.14 13.53
C ARG A 384 -9.10 27.54 13.41
N SER A 385 -9.99 26.91 14.17
CA SER A 385 -11.42 27.23 14.13
C SER A 385 -11.78 28.69 14.50
N LEU A 386 -10.80 29.45 14.96
CA LEU A 386 -10.94 30.88 15.21
C LEU A 386 -10.59 31.77 14.02
N LEU A 387 -10.00 31.18 12.97
CA LEU A 387 -9.55 31.91 11.79
C LEU A 387 -10.67 31.97 10.75
N PRO A 388 -10.75 33.05 9.96
CA PRO A 388 -11.67 33.12 8.82
C PRO A 388 -11.29 32.08 7.75
N GLU A 389 -12.27 31.63 7.00
CA GLU A 389 -12.04 30.69 5.88
C GLU A 389 -11.29 31.33 4.72
N GLU A 390 -11.48 32.62 4.52
CA GLU A 390 -10.86 33.37 3.43
C GLU A 390 -9.87 34.41 3.96
N ALA A 391 -8.75 34.50 3.27
CA ALA A 391 -7.73 35.51 3.51
C ALA A 391 -7.47 36.35 2.24
N PRO A 392 -6.92 37.56 2.34
CA PRO A 392 -6.59 38.40 1.21
C PRO A 392 -5.62 37.72 0.23
N LYS A 393 -5.88 37.86 -1.09
CA LYS A 393 -5.04 37.25 -2.15
C LYS A 393 -3.58 37.70 -2.10
N GLU A 394 -3.35 38.94 -1.63
CA GLU A 394 -2.02 39.51 -1.47
C GLU A 394 -1.15 38.72 -0.47
N LEU A 395 -1.75 38.21 0.60
CA LEU A 395 -1.03 37.35 1.57
C LEU A 395 -0.68 35.99 0.95
N HIS A 396 -1.56 35.45 0.13
CA HIS A 396 -1.25 34.22 -0.59
C HIS A 396 -0.16 34.43 -1.67
N ARG A 397 -0.13 35.56 -2.35
CA ARG A 397 0.98 35.91 -3.27
C ARG A 397 2.29 36.06 -2.51
N LEU A 398 2.29 36.73 -1.37
CA LEU A 398 3.47 36.84 -0.52
C LEU A 398 4.02 35.47 -0.13
N ALA A 399 3.16 34.54 0.26
CA ALA A 399 3.56 33.19 0.60
C ALA A 399 4.03 32.40 -0.62
N LEU A 400 3.37 32.55 -1.77
CA LEU A 400 3.77 31.92 -3.05
C LEU A 400 5.18 32.34 -3.46
N GLU A 401 5.55 33.61 -3.25
CA GLU A 401 6.90 34.10 -3.49
C GLU A 401 7.91 33.60 -2.47
N PHE A 402 7.50 33.50 -1.21
CA PHE A 402 8.37 33.14 -0.08
C PHE A 402 8.81 31.67 -0.13
N PHE A 403 7.88 30.74 -0.37
CA PHE A 403 8.20 29.32 -0.36
C PHE A 403 9.05 28.91 -1.57
N PRO A 404 10.09 28.07 -1.41
CA PRO A 404 10.87 27.54 -2.52
C PRO A 404 10.05 26.55 -3.38
N LYS A 405 10.57 26.21 -4.58
CA LYS A 405 9.89 25.27 -5.50
C LYS A 405 9.72 23.87 -4.93
N GLU A 406 10.60 23.48 -4.06
CA GLU A 406 10.62 22.18 -3.37
C GLU A 406 9.45 22.04 -2.39
N ASN A 407 8.91 23.15 -1.88
CA ASN A 407 7.73 23.15 -1.03
C ASN A 407 6.45 23.18 -1.88
N LEU A 408 6.21 22.06 -2.55
CA LEU A 408 5.22 21.93 -3.60
C LEU A 408 3.79 22.16 -3.11
N PHE A 409 3.42 21.58 -1.97
CA PHE A 409 2.07 21.74 -1.42
C PHE A 409 1.76 23.23 -1.17
N ARG A 410 2.67 23.93 -0.54
CA ARG A 410 2.54 25.37 -0.27
C ARG A 410 2.41 26.17 -1.57
N LYS A 411 3.23 25.85 -2.56
CA LYS A 411 3.16 26.48 -3.88
C LYS A 411 1.81 26.29 -4.54
N LEU A 412 1.30 25.06 -4.60
CA LEU A 412 0.00 24.74 -5.17
C LEU A 412 -1.15 25.40 -4.40
N TYR A 413 -1.12 25.29 -3.08
CA TYR A 413 -2.15 25.88 -2.22
C TYR A 413 -2.23 27.41 -2.40
N HIS A 414 -1.08 28.09 -2.31
CA HIS A 414 -1.06 29.55 -2.42
C HIS A 414 -1.34 30.03 -3.85
N ALA A 415 -0.89 29.31 -4.88
CA ALA A 415 -1.23 29.63 -6.27
C ALA A 415 -2.75 29.56 -6.50
N ARG A 416 -3.41 28.49 -6.01
CA ARG A 416 -4.89 28.36 -6.09
C ARG A 416 -5.59 29.49 -5.34
N LYS A 417 -5.22 29.77 -4.10
CA LYS A 417 -5.86 30.79 -3.27
C LYS A 417 -5.58 32.22 -3.73
N ALA A 418 -4.42 32.46 -4.33
CA ALA A 418 -4.11 33.75 -4.95
C ALA A 418 -4.83 33.98 -6.29
N GLY A 419 -5.34 32.92 -6.91
CA GLY A 419 -5.91 32.95 -8.27
C GLY A 419 -4.85 33.04 -9.36
N GLU A 420 -3.62 32.58 -9.08
CA GLU A 420 -2.51 32.58 -10.04
C GLU A 420 -2.59 31.32 -10.95
N THR A 421 -3.64 31.27 -11.78
CA THR A 421 -4.01 30.09 -12.62
C THR A 421 -2.87 29.62 -13.50
N ARG A 422 -2.09 30.53 -14.09
CA ARG A 422 -0.95 30.17 -14.96
C ARG A 422 0.16 29.44 -14.18
N VAL A 423 0.47 29.93 -12.98
CA VAL A 423 1.48 29.29 -12.11
C VAL A 423 0.98 27.91 -11.69
N LEU A 424 -0.29 27.81 -11.32
CA LEU A 424 -0.93 26.56 -10.93
C LEU A 424 -0.90 25.52 -12.06
N LEU A 425 -1.32 25.91 -13.26
CA LEU A 425 -1.30 25.02 -14.44
C LEU A 425 0.11 24.57 -14.81
N ALA A 426 1.09 25.48 -14.75
CA ALA A 426 2.50 25.11 -15.02
C ALA A 426 3.00 24.03 -14.06
N LEU A 427 2.69 24.18 -12.75
CA LEU A 427 3.04 23.17 -11.74
C LEU A 427 2.34 21.82 -11.96
N LEU A 428 1.08 21.84 -12.38
CA LEU A 428 0.28 20.64 -12.65
C LEU A 428 0.69 19.96 -13.97
N GLN A 429 1.13 20.71 -14.97
CA GLN A 429 1.60 20.17 -16.23
C GLN A 429 2.96 19.47 -16.07
N GLU A 430 3.82 19.98 -15.17
CA GLU A 430 5.04 19.28 -14.80
C GLU A 430 4.74 17.89 -14.21
N ASP A 431 3.67 17.78 -13.41
CA ASP A 431 3.25 16.54 -12.75
C ASP A 431 1.72 16.48 -12.55
N PRO A 432 1.01 15.75 -13.40
CA PRO A 432 -0.44 15.58 -13.28
C PRO A 432 -0.88 14.95 -11.94
N ALA A 433 -0.04 14.16 -11.28
CA ALA A 433 -0.36 13.53 -10.00
C ALA A 433 -0.56 14.57 -8.88
N ARG A 434 0.00 15.77 -9.03
CA ARG A 434 -0.21 16.91 -8.12
C ARG A 434 -1.66 17.36 -8.02
N LEU A 435 -2.50 16.98 -8.98
CA LEU A 435 -3.95 17.23 -8.94
C LEU A 435 -4.60 16.61 -7.70
N ALA A 436 -4.07 15.49 -7.19
CA ALA A 436 -4.52 14.87 -5.96
C ALA A 436 -4.45 15.80 -4.72
N LEU A 437 -3.54 16.78 -4.73
CA LEU A 437 -3.38 17.75 -3.66
C LEU A 437 -4.41 18.89 -3.71
N LEU A 438 -5.23 18.92 -4.75
CA LEU A 438 -6.16 20.01 -5.03
C LEU A 438 -7.60 19.47 -5.25
N PRO A 439 -8.20 18.82 -4.26
CA PRO A 439 -9.55 18.29 -4.40
C PRO A 439 -10.54 19.41 -4.77
N GLY A 440 -11.47 19.10 -5.66
CA GLY A 440 -12.49 20.06 -6.14
C GLY A 440 -11.99 21.09 -7.14
N LEU A 441 -10.71 21.06 -7.54
CA LEU A 441 -10.18 22.03 -8.51
C LEU A 441 -10.89 21.94 -9.87
N TRP A 442 -11.27 20.73 -10.30
CA TRP A 442 -12.01 20.54 -11.57
C TRP A 442 -13.34 21.30 -11.58
N GLU A 443 -14.09 21.24 -10.48
CA GLU A 443 -15.37 21.97 -10.36
C GLU A 443 -15.17 23.48 -10.35
N GLU A 444 -14.16 23.99 -9.66
CA GLU A 444 -13.82 25.42 -9.67
C GLU A 444 -13.40 25.88 -11.08
N ALA A 445 -12.65 25.07 -11.79
CA ALA A 445 -12.11 25.39 -13.11
C ALA A 445 -13.19 25.50 -14.21
N LYS A 446 -14.37 24.95 -14.01
CA LYS A 446 -15.50 25.12 -14.95
C LYS A 446 -15.88 26.59 -15.16
N ALA A 447 -15.52 27.47 -14.23
CA ALA A 447 -15.70 28.91 -14.35
C ALA A 447 -14.48 29.65 -14.95
N TRP A 448 -13.40 28.96 -15.28
CA TRP A 448 -12.18 29.56 -15.83
C TRP A 448 -12.32 29.91 -17.32
N PRO A 449 -11.42 30.76 -17.85
CA PRO A 449 -11.31 30.97 -19.30
C PRO A 449 -11.10 29.64 -20.01
N ARG A 450 -11.71 29.50 -21.21
CA ARG A 450 -11.71 28.23 -21.96
C ARG A 450 -10.31 27.63 -22.16
N GLN A 451 -9.34 28.44 -22.50
CA GLN A 451 -7.96 27.98 -22.69
C GLN A 451 -7.35 27.38 -21.44
N ASP A 452 -7.60 27.97 -20.27
CA ASP A 452 -7.08 27.47 -18.99
C ASP A 452 -7.85 26.19 -18.58
N LEU A 453 -9.15 26.10 -18.85
CA LEU A 453 -9.95 24.89 -18.63
C LEU A 453 -9.46 23.73 -19.52
N GLU A 454 -9.16 23.97 -20.79
CA GLU A 454 -8.62 22.98 -21.71
C GLU A 454 -7.23 22.48 -21.23
N ALA A 455 -6.38 23.39 -20.76
CA ALA A 455 -5.08 23.02 -20.17
C ALA A 455 -5.24 22.14 -18.91
N LEU A 456 -6.19 22.47 -18.03
CA LEU A 456 -6.48 21.63 -16.87
C LEU A 456 -7.13 20.30 -17.26
N ALA A 457 -8.01 20.30 -18.27
CA ALA A 457 -8.63 19.08 -18.79
C ALA A 457 -7.57 18.07 -19.25
N ALA A 458 -6.52 18.52 -19.92
CA ALA A 458 -5.41 17.66 -20.30
C ALA A 458 -4.67 17.06 -19.08
N VAL A 459 -4.50 17.84 -18.02
CA VAL A 459 -3.94 17.35 -16.75
C VAL A 459 -4.86 16.31 -16.11
N VAL A 460 -6.16 16.56 -16.02
CA VAL A 460 -7.15 15.64 -15.44
C VAL A 460 -7.14 14.31 -16.18
N VAL A 461 -7.18 14.32 -17.51
CA VAL A 461 -7.17 13.10 -18.32
C VAL A 461 -5.88 12.30 -18.09
N ARG A 462 -4.72 12.96 -18.09
CA ARG A 462 -3.43 12.28 -17.80
C ARG A 462 -3.41 11.69 -16.39
N TYR A 463 -3.86 12.45 -15.41
CA TYR A 463 -3.90 11.97 -14.01
C TYR A 463 -4.79 10.73 -13.86
N ARG A 464 -6.01 10.77 -14.42
CA ARG A 464 -6.95 9.64 -14.36
C ARG A 464 -6.47 8.43 -15.18
N ALA A 465 -5.85 8.67 -16.33
CA ALA A 465 -5.24 7.61 -17.16
C ALA A 465 -4.16 6.84 -16.40
N VAL A 466 -3.29 7.55 -15.70
CA VAL A 466 -2.25 6.95 -14.87
C VAL A 466 -2.83 6.08 -13.76
N LEU A 467 -3.96 6.48 -13.17
CA LEU A 467 -4.66 5.71 -12.15
C LEU A 467 -5.49 4.54 -12.72
N GLY A 468 -5.56 4.37 -14.05
CA GLY A 468 -6.47 3.41 -14.69
C GLY A 468 -7.95 3.76 -14.51
N GLN A 469 -8.26 5.02 -14.19
CA GLN A 469 -9.61 5.53 -13.88
C GLN A 469 -10.24 6.25 -15.07
N TYR A 470 -10.21 5.63 -16.23
CA TYR A 470 -10.77 6.25 -17.45
C TYR A 470 -12.29 6.47 -17.40
N ALA A 471 -13.03 5.65 -16.66
CA ALA A 471 -14.47 5.79 -16.47
C ALA A 471 -14.84 6.76 -15.33
N HIS A 472 -13.88 7.50 -14.78
CA HIS A 472 -14.18 8.50 -13.77
C HIS A 472 -14.91 9.70 -14.39
N PRO A 473 -15.99 10.24 -13.78
CA PRO A 473 -16.77 11.34 -14.35
C PRO A 473 -15.94 12.56 -14.77
N GLU A 474 -14.95 12.93 -13.95
CA GLU A 474 -14.04 14.04 -14.30
C GLU A 474 -13.21 13.76 -15.57
N ALA A 475 -12.80 12.51 -15.81
CA ALA A 475 -12.06 12.15 -17.01
C ALA A 475 -12.95 12.22 -18.25
N GLU A 476 -14.19 11.77 -18.15
CA GLU A 476 -15.17 11.82 -19.24
C GLU A 476 -15.54 13.28 -19.59
N GLU A 477 -15.79 14.10 -18.58
CA GLU A 477 -16.05 15.54 -18.76
C GLU A 477 -14.85 16.26 -19.38
N ALA A 478 -13.63 15.97 -18.88
CA ALA A 478 -12.39 16.56 -19.40
C ALA A 478 -12.14 16.15 -20.85
N LEU A 479 -12.35 14.88 -21.22
CA LEU A 479 -12.27 14.42 -22.60
C LEU A 479 -13.29 15.10 -23.49
N MET A 480 -14.51 15.36 -23.00
CA MET A 480 -15.54 16.10 -23.73
C MET A 480 -15.10 17.55 -24.00
N VAL A 481 -14.52 18.23 -22.99
CA VAL A 481 -13.95 19.59 -23.15
C VAL A 481 -12.86 19.60 -24.22
N LEU A 482 -11.93 18.65 -24.18
CA LEU A 482 -10.82 18.55 -25.13
C LEU A 482 -11.29 18.16 -26.54
N SER A 483 -12.31 17.33 -26.67
CA SER A 483 -12.87 16.97 -27.98
C SER A 483 -13.48 18.15 -28.73
N GLN A 484 -13.85 19.20 -28.01
CA GLN A 484 -14.42 20.43 -28.52
C GLN A 484 -13.40 21.59 -28.53
N ALA A 485 -12.13 21.34 -28.23
CA ALA A 485 -11.10 22.36 -28.24
C ALA A 485 -10.89 22.95 -29.64
N GLU A 486 -10.53 24.23 -29.72
CA GLU A 486 -10.23 24.88 -31.03
C GLU A 486 -8.94 24.32 -31.62
N ASP A 487 -7.97 23.95 -30.76
CA ASP A 487 -6.72 23.35 -31.16
C ASP A 487 -6.91 21.91 -31.67
N SER A 488 -6.50 21.70 -32.94
CA SER A 488 -6.56 20.37 -33.57
C SER A 488 -5.68 19.32 -32.89
N SER A 489 -4.57 19.71 -32.29
CA SER A 489 -3.67 18.83 -31.56
C SER A 489 -4.35 18.28 -30.29
N LEU A 490 -5.03 19.13 -29.54
CA LEU A 490 -5.77 18.72 -28.35
C LEU A 490 -6.94 17.77 -28.71
N ARG A 491 -7.67 18.05 -29.80
CA ARG A 491 -8.72 17.14 -30.27
C ARG A 491 -8.18 15.77 -30.68
N THR A 492 -7.06 15.75 -31.40
CA THR A 492 -6.40 14.51 -31.81
C THR A 492 -5.92 13.72 -30.60
N TRP A 493 -5.30 14.40 -29.64
CA TRP A 493 -4.86 13.75 -28.39
C TRP A 493 -6.04 13.22 -27.55
N ALA A 494 -7.15 13.97 -27.47
CA ALA A 494 -8.37 13.51 -26.79
C ALA A 494 -8.92 12.21 -27.42
N ARG A 495 -8.89 12.08 -28.75
CA ARG A 495 -9.29 10.84 -29.46
C ARG A 495 -8.38 9.68 -29.09
N ILE A 496 -7.06 9.90 -29.00
CA ILE A 496 -6.10 8.87 -28.56
C ILE A 496 -6.41 8.43 -27.12
N LYS A 497 -6.64 9.36 -26.20
CA LYS A 497 -6.95 9.04 -24.81
C LYS A 497 -8.32 8.35 -24.67
N GLY A 498 -9.30 8.73 -25.45
CA GLY A 498 -10.57 8.01 -25.55
C GLY A 498 -10.39 6.58 -26.06
N ALA A 499 -9.58 6.39 -27.11
CA ALA A 499 -9.23 5.07 -27.62
C ALA A 499 -8.45 4.22 -26.59
N GLU A 500 -7.54 4.82 -25.86
CA GLU A 500 -6.81 4.17 -24.77
C GLU A 500 -7.77 3.69 -23.68
N ALA A 501 -8.71 4.53 -23.26
CA ALA A 501 -9.74 4.16 -22.29
C ALA A 501 -10.59 2.96 -22.75
N LYS A 502 -10.97 2.92 -24.02
CA LYS A 502 -11.70 1.79 -24.60
C LYS A 502 -10.84 0.52 -24.68
N ALA A 503 -9.58 0.66 -25.06
CA ALA A 503 -8.65 -0.47 -25.10
C ALA A 503 -8.39 -1.07 -23.71
N ASP A 504 -8.29 -0.22 -22.69
CA ASP A 504 -8.14 -0.65 -21.30
C ASP A 504 -9.38 -1.42 -20.80
N ALA A 505 -10.56 -0.98 -21.21
CA ALA A 505 -11.82 -1.70 -20.97
C ALA A 505 -12.01 -2.94 -21.88
N ALA A 506 -11.01 -3.31 -22.67
CA ALA A 506 -11.04 -4.38 -23.68
C ALA A 506 -12.10 -4.19 -24.79
N LEU A 507 -12.57 -2.98 -25.02
CA LEU A 507 -13.48 -2.57 -26.09
C LEU A 507 -12.68 -2.14 -27.32
N TYR A 508 -11.88 -3.05 -27.87
CA TYR A 508 -10.89 -2.74 -28.92
C TYR A 508 -11.49 -2.28 -30.25
N ARG A 509 -12.73 -2.68 -30.58
CA ARG A 509 -13.42 -2.19 -31.77
C ARG A 509 -13.75 -0.70 -31.61
N GLU A 510 -14.31 -0.32 -30.45
CA GLU A 510 -14.58 1.08 -30.14
C GLU A 510 -13.30 1.90 -30.06
N ALA A 511 -12.22 1.31 -29.53
CA ALA A 511 -10.91 1.95 -29.52
C ALA A 511 -10.39 2.22 -30.93
N GLU A 512 -10.55 1.26 -31.86
CA GLU A 512 -10.15 1.41 -33.26
C GLU A 512 -10.94 2.53 -33.96
N GLU A 513 -12.26 2.63 -33.73
CA GLU A 513 -13.12 3.66 -34.28
C GLU A 513 -12.75 5.07 -33.81
N LEU A 514 -12.25 5.18 -32.57
CA LEU A 514 -11.81 6.45 -31.99
C LEU A 514 -10.41 6.87 -32.44
N LEU A 515 -9.52 5.94 -32.79
CA LEU A 515 -8.15 6.25 -33.16
C LEU A 515 -8.11 7.21 -34.37
N PRO A 516 -7.28 8.28 -34.28
CA PRO A 516 -7.03 9.13 -35.45
C PRO A 516 -6.24 8.35 -36.50
N PRO A 517 -6.28 8.77 -37.79
CA PRO A 517 -5.33 8.32 -38.80
C PRO A 517 -3.89 8.53 -38.32
N LYS A 518 -2.99 7.63 -38.70
CA LYS A 518 -1.58 7.67 -38.25
C LYS A 518 -0.92 9.02 -38.62
N GLU A 519 -1.28 9.57 -39.76
CA GLU A 519 -0.76 10.82 -40.29
C GLU A 519 -1.08 12.00 -39.35
N ASP A 520 -2.23 11.97 -38.66
CA ASP A 520 -2.63 13.03 -37.74
C ASP A 520 -1.77 13.05 -36.46
N LEU A 521 -1.06 11.96 -36.13
CA LEU A 521 -0.13 11.94 -35.00
C LEU A 521 1.00 12.97 -35.18
N THR A 522 1.35 13.35 -36.39
CA THR A 522 2.37 14.38 -36.64
C THR A 522 1.99 15.78 -36.14
N LEU A 523 0.73 15.99 -35.79
CA LEU A 523 0.24 17.24 -35.18
C LEU A 523 0.61 17.35 -33.68
N LEU A 524 1.03 16.26 -33.09
CA LEU A 524 1.25 16.10 -31.63
C LEU A 524 2.76 16.23 -31.33
N ASP A 525 3.07 16.51 -30.06
CA ASP A 525 4.42 16.33 -29.53
C ASP A 525 4.84 14.85 -29.55
N GLU A 526 6.13 14.59 -29.46
CA GLU A 526 6.70 13.25 -29.59
C GLU A 526 6.16 12.29 -28.49
N THR A 527 5.89 12.80 -27.30
CA THR A 527 5.31 11.99 -26.20
C THR A 527 3.89 11.55 -26.53
N ALA A 528 3.04 12.48 -26.99
CA ALA A 528 1.68 12.19 -27.39
C ALA A 528 1.60 11.32 -28.66
N GLN A 529 2.55 11.48 -29.60
CA GLN A 529 2.69 10.58 -30.75
C GLN A 529 2.97 9.14 -30.30
N ALA A 530 3.90 8.96 -29.36
CA ALA A 530 4.22 7.65 -28.82
C ALA A 530 3.03 7.02 -28.07
N GLU A 531 2.27 7.81 -27.30
CA GLU A 531 1.02 7.33 -26.68
C GLU A 531 0.05 6.79 -27.74
N GLY A 532 -0.14 7.51 -28.83
CA GLY A 532 -1.00 7.08 -29.95
C GLY A 532 -0.52 5.79 -30.60
N LEU A 533 0.77 5.67 -30.86
CA LEU A 533 1.39 4.47 -31.44
C LEU A 533 1.23 3.25 -30.53
N LEU A 534 1.35 3.41 -29.21
CA LEU A 534 1.14 2.31 -28.26
C LEU A 534 -0.32 1.85 -28.21
N VAL A 535 -1.29 2.76 -28.34
CA VAL A 535 -2.72 2.38 -28.44
C VAL A 535 -2.99 1.66 -29.76
N MET A 536 -2.40 2.12 -30.87
CA MET A 536 -2.47 1.42 -32.17
C MET A 536 -1.86 0.01 -32.06
N ALA A 537 -0.72 -0.14 -31.37
CA ALA A 537 -0.11 -1.44 -31.12
C ALA A 537 -1.02 -2.36 -30.31
N ALA A 538 -1.74 -1.83 -29.31
CA ALA A 538 -2.70 -2.59 -28.51
C ALA A 538 -3.86 -3.12 -29.36
N VAL A 539 -4.39 -2.30 -30.24
CA VAL A 539 -5.48 -2.68 -31.17
C VAL A 539 -5.01 -3.74 -32.17
N GLU A 540 -3.84 -3.55 -32.81
CA GLU A 540 -3.30 -4.54 -33.76
C GLU A 540 -2.96 -5.88 -33.06
N ARG A 541 -2.41 -5.82 -31.87
CA ARG A 541 -2.19 -7.01 -31.04
C ARG A 541 -3.50 -7.75 -30.76
N TRP A 542 -4.57 -7.03 -30.48
CA TRP A 542 -5.91 -7.63 -30.31
C TRP A 542 -6.41 -8.29 -31.60
N LYS A 543 -6.18 -7.68 -32.76
CA LYS A 543 -6.50 -8.28 -34.07
C LYS A 543 -5.65 -9.52 -34.35
N GLY A 544 -4.50 -9.68 -33.67
CA GLY A 544 -3.52 -10.75 -33.87
C GLY A 544 -2.49 -10.43 -34.94
N ASP A 545 -2.40 -9.19 -35.37
CA ASP A 545 -1.33 -8.70 -36.24
C ASP A 545 -0.16 -8.21 -35.39
N TYR A 546 0.57 -9.19 -34.85
CA TYR A 546 1.70 -8.95 -33.94
C TYR A 546 2.87 -8.24 -34.62
N GLU A 547 3.10 -8.50 -35.91
CA GLU A 547 4.15 -7.81 -36.67
C GLU A 547 3.84 -6.34 -36.89
N ARG A 548 2.58 -6.00 -37.11
CA ARG A 548 2.16 -4.60 -37.20
C ARG A 548 2.20 -3.92 -35.86
N ALA A 549 1.80 -4.60 -34.80
CA ALA A 549 1.94 -4.10 -33.44
C ALA A 549 3.42 -3.82 -33.09
N ALA A 550 4.34 -4.71 -33.48
CA ALA A 550 5.77 -4.52 -33.28
C ALA A 550 6.30 -3.26 -33.97
N ARG A 551 5.89 -3.01 -35.22
CA ARG A 551 6.29 -1.80 -35.96
C ARG A 551 5.86 -0.53 -35.26
N PHE A 552 4.63 -0.47 -34.69
CA PHE A 552 4.19 0.70 -33.93
C PHE A 552 4.98 0.89 -32.66
N VAL A 553 5.33 -0.18 -31.96
CA VAL A 553 6.18 -0.09 -30.75
C VAL A 553 7.61 0.37 -31.10
N GLU A 554 8.20 -0.14 -32.21
CA GLU A 554 9.50 0.27 -32.69
C GLU A 554 9.52 1.75 -33.10
N GLU A 555 8.45 2.23 -33.72
CA GLU A 555 8.31 3.66 -34.03
C GLU A 555 8.22 4.51 -32.76
N ALA A 556 7.42 4.09 -31.78
CA ALA A 556 7.33 4.77 -30.48
C ALA A 556 8.67 4.80 -29.75
N GLN A 557 9.49 3.74 -29.85
CA GLN A 557 10.82 3.66 -29.24
C GLN A 557 11.82 4.66 -29.82
N LYS A 558 11.66 5.05 -31.08
CA LYS A 558 12.54 6.00 -31.77
C LYS A 558 12.27 7.45 -31.36
N LEU A 559 11.13 7.74 -30.75
CA LEU A 559 10.75 9.08 -30.33
C LEU A 559 11.45 9.48 -29.02
N PRO A 560 11.86 10.75 -28.85
CA PRO A 560 12.43 11.26 -27.60
C PRO A 560 11.31 11.48 -26.57
N VAL A 561 10.77 10.39 -26.06
CA VAL A 561 9.63 10.43 -25.13
C VAL A 561 10.02 10.86 -23.73
N ALA A 562 9.06 11.44 -23.01
CA ALA A 562 9.21 11.77 -21.60
C ALA A 562 9.57 10.51 -20.77
N PRO A 563 10.34 10.66 -19.67
CA PRO A 563 10.81 9.51 -18.87
C PRO A 563 9.72 8.53 -18.44
N PHE A 564 8.56 9.04 -18.05
CA PHE A 564 7.42 8.21 -17.61
C PHE A 564 6.88 7.26 -18.69
N LEU A 565 7.03 7.62 -19.95
CA LEU A 565 6.53 6.80 -21.06
C LEU A 565 7.56 5.73 -21.49
N ARG A 566 8.83 5.87 -21.13
CA ARG A 566 9.89 4.91 -21.50
C ARG A 566 9.59 3.51 -20.97
N ASP A 567 9.26 3.39 -19.71
CA ASP A 567 8.89 2.10 -19.10
C ASP A 567 7.70 1.46 -19.80
N ARG A 568 6.72 2.26 -20.18
CA ARG A 568 5.55 1.79 -20.92
C ARG A 568 5.92 1.30 -22.32
N VAL A 569 6.79 1.98 -23.04
CA VAL A 569 7.31 1.53 -24.35
C VAL A 569 8.05 0.21 -24.20
N GLN A 570 8.92 0.06 -23.17
CA GLN A 570 9.63 -1.20 -22.93
C GLN A 570 8.70 -2.36 -22.54
N LEU A 571 7.69 -2.09 -21.73
CA LEU A 571 6.68 -3.08 -21.39
C LEU A 571 5.95 -3.58 -22.64
N TRP A 572 5.50 -2.67 -23.53
CA TRP A 572 4.84 -3.03 -24.77
C TRP A 572 5.76 -3.78 -25.74
N ARG A 573 7.02 -3.39 -25.83
CA ARG A 573 8.06 -4.11 -26.60
C ARG A 573 8.16 -5.56 -26.10
N GLY A 574 8.26 -5.75 -24.79
CA GLY A 574 8.31 -7.07 -24.18
C GLY A 574 7.05 -7.92 -24.43
N LEU A 575 5.86 -7.31 -24.35
CA LEU A 575 4.59 -7.99 -24.58
C LEU A 575 4.44 -8.45 -26.05
N VAL A 576 4.79 -7.59 -27.00
CA VAL A 576 4.67 -7.92 -28.43
C VAL A 576 5.75 -8.93 -28.84
N ALA A 577 6.99 -8.78 -28.36
CA ALA A 577 8.05 -9.77 -28.60
C ALA A 577 7.67 -11.16 -28.04
N LYS A 578 7.04 -11.20 -26.86
CA LYS A 578 6.51 -12.46 -26.29
C LYS A 578 5.46 -13.11 -27.20
N ASP A 579 4.54 -12.32 -27.74
CA ASP A 579 3.49 -12.83 -28.63
C ASP A 579 4.04 -13.29 -29.99
N LEU A 580 5.18 -12.75 -30.42
CA LEU A 580 5.92 -13.18 -31.60
C LEU A 580 6.85 -14.38 -31.34
N GLY A 581 6.90 -14.91 -30.09
CA GLY A 581 7.82 -15.98 -29.73
C GLY A 581 9.29 -15.56 -29.60
N ARG A 582 9.58 -14.25 -29.68
CA ARG A 582 10.94 -13.70 -29.53
C ARG A 582 11.30 -13.57 -28.06
N TYR A 583 11.40 -14.71 -27.37
CA TYR A 583 11.52 -14.75 -25.90
C TYR A 583 12.75 -14.04 -25.31
N PRO A 584 13.96 -14.17 -25.90
CA PRO A 584 15.12 -13.44 -25.40
C PRO A 584 14.94 -11.92 -25.46
N GLU A 585 14.39 -11.41 -26.56
CA GLU A 585 14.09 -9.98 -26.74
C GLU A 585 13.00 -9.51 -25.78
N ALA A 586 11.98 -10.34 -25.52
CA ALA A 586 10.94 -10.04 -24.55
C ALA A 586 11.50 -9.89 -23.14
N LEU A 587 12.37 -10.81 -22.71
CA LEU A 587 13.01 -10.75 -21.39
C LEU A 587 13.91 -9.52 -21.24
N GLU A 588 14.69 -9.20 -22.30
CA GLU A 588 15.53 -8.00 -22.30
C GLU A 588 14.71 -6.72 -22.15
N ALA A 589 13.64 -6.58 -22.93
CA ALA A 589 12.77 -5.40 -22.88
C ALA A 589 12.07 -5.25 -21.51
N LEU A 590 11.53 -6.35 -20.98
CA LEU A 590 10.88 -6.34 -19.66
C LEU A 590 11.86 -6.04 -18.51
N ALA A 591 13.13 -6.45 -18.64
CA ALA A 591 14.16 -6.14 -17.65
C ALA A 591 14.56 -4.65 -17.60
N GLN A 592 14.28 -3.90 -18.68
CA GLN A 592 14.56 -2.47 -18.74
C GLN A 592 13.49 -1.58 -18.08
N VAL A 593 12.34 -2.15 -17.70
CA VAL A 593 11.29 -1.44 -16.94
C VAL A 593 11.74 -1.27 -15.49
N GLY A 594 11.89 -0.05 -15.01
CA GLY A 594 12.48 0.13 -13.68
C GLY A 594 12.05 1.38 -12.89
N HIS A 595 11.39 2.36 -13.51
CA HIS A 595 11.08 3.63 -12.86
C HIS A 595 9.65 3.70 -12.31
N ASP A 596 8.70 3.04 -12.98
CA ASP A 596 7.29 3.02 -12.57
C ASP A 596 6.99 1.71 -11.84
N PRO A 597 6.70 1.69 -10.50
CA PRO A 597 6.42 0.47 -9.75
C PRO A 597 5.26 -0.36 -10.29
N LEU A 598 4.19 0.26 -10.81
CA LEU A 598 3.09 -0.48 -11.39
C LEU A 598 3.52 -1.21 -12.66
N LEU A 599 4.22 -0.49 -13.56
CA LEU A 599 4.76 -1.09 -14.77
C LEU A 599 5.87 -2.10 -14.46
N LEU A 600 6.69 -1.84 -13.45
CA LEU A 600 7.69 -2.78 -12.96
C LEU A 600 7.04 -4.08 -12.44
N GLY A 601 5.97 -3.96 -11.65
CA GLY A 601 5.19 -5.12 -11.20
C GLY A 601 4.63 -5.93 -12.38
N ARG A 602 4.07 -5.24 -13.38
CA ARG A 602 3.59 -5.87 -14.62
C ARG A 602 4.71 -6.55 -15.40
N ALA A 603 5.85 -5.89 -15.54
CA ALA A 603 7.00 -6.43 -16.25
C ALA A 603 7.56 -7.69 -15.57
N ARG A 604 7.77 -7.66 -14.24
CA ARG A 604 8.22 -8.81 -13.46
C ARG A 604 7.25 -9.99 -13.55
N TYR A 605 5.95 -9.73 -13.45
CA TYR A 605 4.94 -10.74 -13.68
C TYR A 605 5.02 -11.34 -15.08
N GLN A 606 5.17 -10.51 -16.13
CA GLN A 606 5.29 -10.99 -17.50
C GLN A 606 6.58 -11.78 -17.74
N MET A 607 7.68 -11.41 -17.10
CA MET A 607 8.92 -12.18 -17.09
C MET A 607 8.70 -13.54 -16.44
N GLY A 608 8.05 -13.57 -15.28
CA GLY A 608 7.71 -14.81 -14.59
C GLY A 608 6.79 -15.73 -15.42
N ASP A 609 5.77 -15.16 -16.08
CA ASP A 609 4.90 -15.90 -17.00
C ASP A 609 5.68 -16.49 -18.18
N LEU A 610 6.61 -15.72 -18.73
CA LEU A 610 7.46 -16.17 -19.83
C LEU A 610 8.42 -17.27 -19.38
N LEU A 611 9.10 -17.11 -18.25
CA LEU A 611 9.99 -18.12 -17.67
C LEU A 611 9.23 -19.42 -17.33
N MET A 612 7.99 -19.28 -16.83
CA MET A 612 7.12 -20.45 -16.62
C MET A 612 6.83 -21.20 -17.93
N ARG A 613 6.61 -20.49 -19.06
CA ARG A 613 6.40 -21.10 -20.37
C ARG A 613 7.66 -21.79 -20.91
N LEU A 614 8.83 -21.36 -20.44
CA LEU A 614 10.11 -21.97 -20.75
C LEU A 614 10.50 -23.09 -19.76
N GLY A 615 9.67 -23.35 -18.76
CA GLY A 615 9.91 -24.40 -17.76
C GLY A 615 11.04 -24.07 -16.77
N ARG A 616 11.34 -22.78 -16.55
CA ARG A 616 12.42 -22.30 -15.67
C ARG A 616 11.94 -22.11 -14.25
N LEU A 617 12.71 -22.55 -13.27
CA LEU A 617 12.37 -22.39 -11.83
C LEU A 617 12.38 -20.94 -11.36
N GLU A 618 13.18 -20.08 -11.98
CA GLU A 618 13.27 -18.65 -11.72
C GLU A 618 11.91 -17.93 -11.87
N ALA A 619 10.97 -18.56 -12.59
CA ALA A 619 9.61 -18.06 -12.77
C ALA A 619 8.91 -17.75 -11.44
N LYS A 620 9.14 -18.56 -10.38
CA LYS A 620 8.51 -18.38 -9.07
C LYS A 620 8.91 -17.04 -8.45
N GLU A 621 10.22 -16.78 -8.37
CA GLU A 621 10.75 -15.55 -7.81
C GLU A 621 10.24 -14.32 -8.55
N ARG A 622 10.29 -14.34 -9.89
CA ARG A 622 9.81 -13.20 -10.70
C ARG A 622 8.31 -12.96 -10.58
N MET A 623 7.50 -14.02 -10.47
CA MET A 623 6.06 -13.87 -10.24
C MET A 623 5.74 -13.33 -8.83
N GLU A 624 6.46 -13.80 -7.80
CA GLU A 624 6.32 -13.29 -6.43
C GLU A 624 6.67 -11.80 -6.34
N GLU A 625 7.81 -11.41 -6.91
CA GLU A 625 8.23 -10.01 -7.00
C GLU A 625 7.20 -9.16 -7.75
N GLY A 626 6.69 -9.67 -8.88
CA GLY A 626 5.69 -8.98 -9.68
C GLY A 626 4.37 -8.82 -8.95
N LEU A 627 3.88 -9.87 -8.29
CA LEU A 627 2.65 -9.83 -7.50
C LEU A 627 2.77 -8.86 -6.34
N LYS A 628 3.87 -8.92 -5.59
CA LYS A 628 4.15 -8.02 -4.48
C LYS A 628 4.22 -6.55 -4.94
N ALA A 629 4.94 -6.28 -6.03
CA ALA A 629 5.04 -4.94 -6.58
C ALA A 629 3.69 -4.38 -7.04
N LEU A 630 2.81 -5.22 -7.65
CA LEU A 630 1.47 -4.82 -8.04
C LEU A 630 0.58 -4.51 -6.82
N GLU A 631 0.66 -5.32 -5.76
CA GLU A 631 -0.06 -5.07 -4.51
C GLU A 631 0.41 -3.77 -3.85
N GLU A 632 1.71 -3.55 -3.74
CA GLU A 632 2.31 -2.35 -3.16
C GLU A 632 2.00 -1.09 -3.99
N ALA A 633 1.99 -1.22 -5.31
CA ALA A 633 1.61 -0.14 -6.23
C ALA A 633 0.09 0.13 -6.28
N GLY A 634 -0.72 -0.66 -5.60
CA GLY A 634 -2.18 -0.52 -5.59
C GLY A 634 -2.83 -0.80 -6.95
N ALA A 635 -2.37 -1.82 -7.66
CA ALA A 635 -2.97 -2.25 -8.91
C ALA A 635 -4.47 -2.60 -8.74
N PRO A 636 -5.31 -2.50 -9.78
CA PRO A 636 -6.71 -2.89 -9.70
C PRO A 636 -6.88 -4.30 -9.14
N ARG A 637 -7.88 -4.51 -8.27
CA ARG A 637 -8.13 -5.81 -7.61
C ARG A 637 -8.26 -6.97 -8.60
N ASP A 638 -8.97 -6.76 -9.70
CA ASP A 638 -9.12 -7.77 -10.74
C ASP A 638 -7.79 -8.09 -11.46
N GLU A 639 -6.90 -7.12 -11.60
CA GLU A 639 -5.56 -7.37 -12.14
C GLU A 639 -4.75 -8.23 -11.17
N VAL A 640 -4.76 -7.88 -9.88
CA VAL A 640 -4.08 -8.65 -8.83
C VAL A 640 -4.64 -10.06 -8.75
N ALA A 641 -5.97 -10.23 -8.81
CA ALA A 641 -6.64 -11.53 -8.82
C ALA A 641 -6.19 -12.40 -10.01
N ARG A 642 -6.11 -11.83 -11.21
CA ARG A 642 -5.63 -12.53 -12.41
C ARG A 642 -4.17 -12.97 -12.30
N VAL A 643 -3.31 -12.09 -11.78
CA VAL A 643 -1.89 -12.39 -11.56
C VAL A 643 -1.72 -13.47 -10.50
N ARG A 644 -2.46 -13.37 -9.40
CA ARG A 644 -2.44 -14.34 -8.31
C ARG A 644 -2.93 -15.72 -8.74
N ALA A 645 -3.99 -15.78 -9.55
CA ALA A 645 -4.46 -17.04 -10.12
C ALA A 645 -3.41 -17.65 -11.05
N ARG A 646 -2.68 -16.83 -11.80
CA ARG A 646 -1.58 -17.30 -12.66
C ARG A 646 -0.38 -17.78 -11.84
N TYR A 647 -0.07 -17.11 -10.74
CA TYR A 647 0.92 -17.55 -9.77
C TYR A 647 0.53 -18.91 -9.13
N ALA A 648 -0.74 -19.09 -8.82
CA ALA A 648 -1.26 -20.38 -8.34
C ALA A 648 -1.08 -21.50 -9.38
N THR A 649 -1.21 -21.18 -10.67
CA THR A 649 -0.90 -22.15 -11.75
C THR A 649 0.56 -22.61 -11.67
N LEU A 650 1.49 -21.68 -11.47
CA LEU A 650 2.91 -22.00 -11.31
C LEU A 650 3.16 -22.85 -10.06
N LEU A 651 2.58 -22.44 -8.91
CA LEU A 651 2.71 -23.20 -7.66
C LEU A 651 2.18 -24.64 -7.81
N ARG A 652 1.05 -24.82 -8.51
CA ARG A 652 0.51 -26.15 -8.84
C ARG A 652 1.49 -26.97 -9.66
N ARG A 653 2.13 -26.37 -10.67
CA ARG A 653 3.16 -27.06 -11.49
C ARG A 653 4.36 -27.50 -10.66
N LEU A 654 4.75 -26.67 -9.67
CA LEU A 654 5.83 -26.96 -8.74
C LEU A 654 5.42 -27.97 -7.65
N GLY A 655 4.16 -28.44 -7.64
CA GLY A 655 3.63 -29.37 -6.64
C GLY A 655 3.32 -28.72 -5.28
N LEU A 656 3.31 -27.40 -5.20
CA LEU A 656 3.04 -26.60 -3.99
C LEU A 656 1.53 -26.35 -3.86
N TYR A 657 0.75 -27.42 -3.68
CA TYR A 657 -0.72 -27.37 -3.78
C TYR A 657 -1.39 -26.58 -2.68
N GLU A 658 -0.84 -26.55 -1.46
CA GLU A 658 -1.40 -25.78 -0.35
C GLU A 658 -1.18 -24.27 -0.58
N GLU A 659 0.01 -23.88 -1.04
CA GLU A 659 0.30 -22.50 -1.41
C GLU A 659 -0.57 -22.05 -2.59
N ALA A 660 -0.73 -22.92 -3.59
CA ALA A 660 -1.61 -22.66 -4.73
C ALA A 660 -3.07 -22.47 -4.29
N GLY A 661 -3.57 -23.29 -3.35
CA GLY A 661 -4.91 -23.17 -2.79
C GLY A 661 -5.12 -21.87 -2.04
N SER A 662 -4.13 -21.46 -1.25
CA SER A 662 -4.15 -20.18 -0.54
C SER A 662 -4.17 -19.00 -1.51
N ALA A 663 -3.37 -19.06 -2.59
CA ALA A 663 -3.37 -18.03 -3.61
C ALA A 663 -4.72 -17.96 -4.36
N ILE A 664 -5.31 -19.11 -4.73
CA ILE A 664 -6.64 -19.15 -5.36
C ILE A 664 -7.73 -18.59 -4.44
N ALA A 665 -7.73 -18.94 -3.15
CA ALA A 665 -8.72 -18.43 -2.21
C ALA A 665 -8.68 -16.89 -2.13
N LYS A 666 -7.48 -16.29 -2.09
CA LYS A 666 -7.33 -14.83 -2.16
C LYS A 666 -7.82 -14.27 -3.50
N ALA A 667 -7.43 -14.88 -4.62
CA ALA A 667 -7.86 -14.43 -5.93
C ALA A 667 -9.38 -14.44 -6.11
N LEU A 668 -10.09 -15.44 -5.54
CA LEU A 668 -11.55 -15.50 -5.54
C LEU A 668 -12.20 -14.37 -4.74
N THR A 669 -11.57 -13.91 -3.65
CA THR A 669 -12.08 -12.78 -2.85
C THR A 669 -11.76 -11.43 -3.48
N GLU A 670 -10.76 -11.35 -4.33
CA GLU A 670 -10.31 -10.13 -5.00
C GLU A 670 -11.03 -9.90 -6.34
N ALA A 671 -11.49 -10.96 -7.00
CA ALA A 671 -12.16 -10.90 -8.30
C ALA A 671 -13.57 -10.30 -8.16
N GLU A 672 -13.78 -9.14 -8.76
CA GLU A 672 -15.07 -8.41 -8.80
C GLU A 672 -15.72 -8.50 -10.19
N ASP A 673 -14.92 -8.46 -11.24
CA ASP A 673 -15.37 -8.60 -12.62
C ASP A 673 -15.71 -10.06 -12.94
N PRO A 674 -16.88 -10.35 -13.57
CA PRO A 674 -17.31 -11.71 -13.90
C PRO A 674 -16.34 -12.49 -14.80
N PHE A 675 -15.64 -11.81 -15.71
CA PHE A 675 -14.62 -12.45 -16.56
C PHE A 675 -13.41 -12.90 -15.74
N THR A 676 -12.94 -12.04 -14.82
CA THR A 676 -11.86 -12.36 -13.89
C THR A 676 -12.26 -13.50 -12.97
N LEU A 677 -13.47 -13.46 -12.42
CA LEU A 677 -13.99 -14.53 -11.56
C LEU A 677 -14.03 -15.88 -12.28
N ALA A 678 -14.58 -15.93 -13.50
CA ALA A 678 -14.62 -17.16 -14.30
C ALA A 678 -13.21 -17.70 -14.59
N ARG A 679 -12.25 -16.82 -14.86
CA ARG A 679 -10.85 -17.18 -15.06
C ARG A 679 -10.25 -17.80 -13.79
N VAL A 680 -10.45 -17.17 -12.63
CA VAL A 680 -9.97 -17.69 -11.34
C VAL A 680 -10.62 -19.04 -11.01
N GLN A 681 -11.94 -19.17 -11.24
CA GLN A 681 -12.65 -20.44 -11.07
C GLN A 681 -12.10 -21.56 -11.95
N SER A 682 -11.72 -21.25 -13.19
CA SER A 682 -11.10 -22.22 -14.09
C SER A 682 -9.73 -22.68 -13.57
N GLU A 683 -8.90 -21.77 -13.02
CA GLU A 683 -7.64 -22.13 -12.38
C GLU A 683 -7.86 -22.91 -11.06
N ALA A 684 -8.86 -22.56 -10.28
CA ALA A 684 -9.26 -23.30 -9.08
C ALA A 684 -9.67 -24.74 -9.43
N GLY A 685 -10.46 -24.89 -10.49
CA GLY A 685 -10.94 -26.21 -10.94
C GLY A 685 -9.79 -27.15 -11.32
N ILE A 686 -8.78 -26.68 -12.06
CA ILE A 686 -7.64 -27.53 -12.40
C ILE A 686 -6.74 -27.85 -11.18
N LEU A 687 -6.70 -26.98 -10.18
CA LEU A 687 -6.04 -27.27 -8.92
C LEU A 687 -6.77 -28.41 -8.17
N GLU A 688 -8.09 -28.40 -8.15
CA GLU A 688 -8.87 -29.48 -7.52
C GLU A 688 -8.76 -30.80 -8.30
N VAL A 689 -8.64 -30.75 -9.63
CA VAL A 689 -8.25 -31.93 -10.42
C VAL A 689 -6.90 -32.48 -9.96
N ALA A 690 -5.90 -31.60 -9.80
CA ALA A 690 -4.57 -31.99 -9.35
C ALA A 690 -4.56 -32.58 -7.92
N ARG A 691 -5.48 -32.12 -7.08
CA ARG A 691 -5.71 -32.67 -5.71
C ARG A 691 -6.51 -33.96 -5.69
N GLY A 692 -7.01 -34.43 -6.83
CA GLY A 692 -7.86 -35.63 -6.90
C GLY A 692 -9.30 -35.40 -6.45
N ARG A 693 -9.82 -34.19 -6.54
CA ARG A 693 -11.17 -33.79 -6.12
C ARG A 693 -12.04 -33.43 -7.33
N PRO A 694 -12.53 -34.44 -8.07
CA PRO A 694 -13.22 -34.21 -9.35
C PRO A 694 -14.56 -33.48 -9.19
N PHE A 695 -15.28 -33.64 -8.07
CA PHE A 695 -16.59 -33.02 -7.87
C PHE A 695 -16.48 -31.51 -7.64
N GLU A 696 -15.52 -31.09 -6.81
CA GLU A 696 -15.20 -29.70 -6.57
C GLU A 696 -14.68 -29.03 -7.85
N ALA A 697 -13.84 -29.76 -8.60
CA ALA A 697 -13.36 -29.30 -9.91
C ALA A 697 -14.52 -29.06 -10.88
N PHE A 698 -15.48 -29.99 -10.95
CA PHE A 698 -16.65 -29.86 -11.82
C PHE A 698 -17.47 -28.61 -11.52
N ALA A 699 -17.80 -28.35 -10.28
CA ALA A 699 -18.60 -27.19 -9.87
C ALA A 699 -17.96 -25.87 -10.35
N LEU A 700 -16.65 -25.75 -10.19
CA LEU A 700 -15.89 -24.57 -10.61
C LEU A 700 -15.77 -24.45 -12.13
N LEU A 701 -15.45 -25.55 -12.81
CA LEU A 701 -15.20 -25.57 -14.25
C LEU A 701 -16.45 -25.39 -15.09
N GLN A 702 -17.59 -25.95 -14.66
CA GLN A 702 -18.86 -25.76 -15.37
C GLN A 702 -19.33 -24.31 -15.32
N GLY A 703 -19.20 -23.64 -14.17
CA GLY A 703 -19.53 -22.21 -14.04
C GLY A 703 -18.64 -21.35 -14.95
N ALA A 704 -17.34 -21.58 -14.94
CA ALA A 704 -16.39 -20.87 -15.80
C ALA A 704 -16.65 -21.14 -17.29
N GLU A 705 -16.92 -22.40 -17.69
CA GLU A 705 -17.21 -22.77 -19.08
C GLU A 705 -18.49 -22.09 -19.59
N ALA A 706 -19.57 -22.15 -18.82
CA ALA A 706 -20.83 -21.51 -19.17
C ALA A 706 -20.66 -20.00 -19.39
N TYR A 707 -19.89 -19.34 -18.54
CA TYR A 707 -19.57 -17.92 -18.71
C TYR A 707 -18.80 -17.65 -20.00
N PHE A 708 -17.70 -18.37 -20.26
CA PHE A 708 -16.88 -18.12 -21.46
C PHE A 708 -17.61 -18.47 -22.76
N ARG A 709 -18.52 -19.44 -22.73
CA ARG A 709 -19.36 -19.80 -23.87
C ARG A 709 -20.35 -18.69 -24.25
N THR A 710 -20.92 -18.01 -23.25
CA THR A 710 -21.94 -17.00 -23.46
C THR A 710 -21.39 -15.59 -23.74
N THR A 711 -20.16 -15.32 -23.36
CA THR A 711 -19.49 -14.01 -23.53
C THR A 711 -18.96 -13.77 -24.98
N GLY A 712 -19.78 -13.99 -25.98
CA GLY A 712 -19.41 -13.98 -27.41
C GLY A 712 -18.75 -12.72 -27.99
N GLU A 713 -18.64 -11.60 -27.24
CA GLU A 713 -18.11 -10.32 -27.72
C GLU A 713 -16.61 -10.08 -27.49
N ARG A 714 -15.92 -10.97 -26.78
CA ARG A 714 -14.45 -10.94 -26.64
C ARG A 714 -13.82 -12.12 -27.38
N PRO A 715 -13.80 -12.12 -28.73
CA PRO A 715 -13.76 -13.36 -29.49
C PRO A 715 -12.49 -14.18 -29.29
N LYS A 716 -11.31 -13.58 -29.11
CA LYS A 716 -10.05 -14.34 -29.04
C LYS A 716 -9.72 -14.83 -27.64
N GLU A 717 -9.76 -13.96 -26.65
CA GLU A 717 -9.39 -14.34 -25.27
C GLU A 717 -10.48 -15.23 -24.65
N ALA A 718 -11.75 -14.88 -24.79
CA ALA A 718 -12.85 -15.69 -24.28
C ALA A 718 -12.91 -17.07 -24.96
N ARG A 719 -12.67 -17.12 -26.29
CA ARG A 719 -12.58 -18.40 -27.03
C ARG A 719 -11.44 -19.26 -26.51
N TYR A 720 -10.25 -18.69 -26.34
CA TYR A 720 -9.13 -19.43 -25.77
C TYR A 720 -9.45 -19.95 -24.37
N ARG A 721 -10.03 -19.12 -23.51
CA ARG A 721 -10.41 -19.49 -22.14
C ARG A 721 -11.50 -20.57 -22.14
N HIS A 722 -12.45 -20.52 -23.06
CA HIS A 722 -13.46 -21.55 -23.23
C HIS A 722 -12.81 -22.90 -23.58
N LEU A 723 -11.99 -22.96 -24.64
CA LEU A 723 -11.28 -24.17 -25.06
C LEU A 723 -10.38 -24.72 -23.94
N ARG A 724 -9.68 -23.85 -23.23
CA ARG A 724 -8.86 -24.21 -22.08
C ARG A 724 -9.68 -24.83 -20.94
N THR A 725 -10.86 -24.27 -20.67
CA THR A 725 -11.75 -24.79 -19.62
C THR A 725 -12.35 -26.13 -20.04
N LEU A 726 -12.67 -26.32 -21.33
CA LEU A 726 -13.08 -27.62 -21.85
C LEU A 726 -12.00 -28.70 -21.69
N PHE A 727 -10.73 -28.35 -21.94
CA PHE A 727 -9.61 -29.25 -21.67
C PHE A 727 -9.57 -29.67 -20.17
N ARG A 728 -9.74 -28.70 -19.25
CA ARG A 728 -9.77 -28.96 -17.83
C ARG A 728 -10.95 -29.80 -17.40
N LEU A 729 -12.11 -29.60 -18.01
CA LEU A 729 -13.27 -30.49 -17.87
C LEU A 729 -12.98 -31.90 -18.34
N GLY A 730 -12.33 -32.07 -19.49
CA GLY A 730 -11.87 -33.37 -20.00
C GLY A 730 -10.95 -34.09 -19.00
N ALA A 731 -10.04 -33.38 -18.38
CA ALA A 731 -9.18 -33.91 -17.32
C ALA A 731 -9.96 -34.31 -16.06
N ALA A 732 -10.97 -33.51 -15.65
CA ALA A 732 -11.85 -33.86 -14.53
C ALA A 732 -12.69 -35.12 -14.84
N TYR A 733 -13.22 -35.25 -16.05
CA TYR A 733 -13.90 -36.46 -16.53
C TYR A 733 -12.98 -37.70 -16.51
N LEU A 734 -11.75 -37.54 -16.96
CA LEU A 734 -10.77 -38.61 -16.93
C LEU A 734 -10.53 -39.10 -15.49
N LEU A 735 -10.43 -38.16 -14.53
CA LEU A 735 -10.28 -38.50 -13.14
C LEU A 735 -11.48 -39.26 -12.58
N LEU A 736 -12.70 -38.91 -12.98
CA LEU A 736 -13.92 -39.59 -12.59
C LEU A 736 -14.00 -41.02 -13.22
N GLU A 737 -13.67 -41.14 -14.49
CA GLU A 737 -13.69 -42.42 -15.20
C GLU A 737 -12.63 -43.42 -14.66
N ALA A 738 -11.45 -42.91 -14.27
CA ALA A 738 -10.35 -43.72 -13.75
C ALA A 738 -10.56 -44.16 -12.28
N GLY A 739 -11.34 -43.46 -11.48
CA GLY A 739 -11.40 -43.64 -10.02
C GLY A 739 -12.69 -44.15 -9.43
N GLN A 740 -13.85 -44.18 -10.19
CA GLN A 740 -15.13 -44.46 -9.55
C GLN A 740 -16.09 -45.28 -10.44
N PRO A 741 -16.74 -46.34 -9.87
CA PRO A 741 -17.82 -47.10 -10.54
C PRO A 741 -19.14 -46.29 -10.60
N TYR A 742 -19.24 -45.12 -9.97
CA TYR A 742 -20.44 -44.30 -9.99
C TYR A 742 -20.31 -43.15 -10.98
N ARG A 743 -21.08 -43.22 -12.07
CA ARG A 743 -21.40 -42.04 -12.88
C ARG A 743 -22.18 -41.07 -12.00
N ALA A 744 -21.66 -39.87 -11.81
CA ALA A 744 -22.30 -38.88 -10.98
C ALA A 744 -23.76 -38.63 -11.45
N PRO A 745 -24.76 -38.80 -10.60
CA PRO A 745 -26.19 -38.63 -10.98
C PRO A 745 -26.54 -37.17 -11.31
N PHE A 746 -25.64 -36.22 -11.08
CA PHE A 746 -25.80 -34.79 -11.37
C PHE A 746 -25.64 -34.42 -12.85
N LEU A 747 -25.07 -35.30 -13.66
CA LEU A 747 -24.97 -35.09 -15.10
C LEU A 747 -26.29 -35.58 -15.76
N GLY A 748 -27.40 -35.05 -15.32
CA GLY A 748 -28.74 -35.46 -15.66
C GLY A 748 -28.96 -35.72 -17.12
N GLY A 749 -29.36 -36.96 -17.46
CA GLY A 749 -30.15 -37.38 -18.64
C GLY A 749 -29.59 -37.13 -20.04
N LEU A 750 -28.62 -36.27 -20.23
CA LEU A 750 -27.88 -36.07 -21.47
C LEU A 750 -26.68 -36.98 -21.42
N HIS A 751 -26.38 -37.66 -22.53
CA HIS A 751 -25.16 -38.48 -22.70
C HIS A 751 -23.96 -37.66 -22.17
N ALA A 752 -23.51 -38.00 -20.94
CA ALA A 752 -22.32 -37.35 -20.37
C ALA A 752 -21.17 -37.62 -21.37
N PRO A 753 -20.50 -36.58 -21.87
CA PRO A 753 -19.39 -36.79 -22.80
C PRO A 753 -18.34 -37.63 -22.06
N THR A 754 -17.82 -38.68 -22.73
CA THR A 754 -16.65 -39.40 -22.24
C THR A 754 -15.47 -38.43 -22.28
N ALA A 755 -14.49 -38.61 -21.39
CA ALA A 755 -13.26 -37.83 -21.45
C ALA A 755 -12.65 -37.86 -22.86
N ARG A 756 -12.61 -39.04 -23.49
CA ARG A 756 -12.18 -39.24 -24.88
C ARG A 756 -12.98 -38.37 -25.86
N GLY A 757 -14.30 -38.47 -25.85
CA GLY A 757 -15.15 -37.73 -26.80
C GLY A 757 -15.02 -36.21 -26.63
N LEU A 758 -14.88 -35.73 -25.41
CA LEU A 758 -14.65 -34.31 -25.13
C LEU A 758 -13.29 -33.82 -25.67
N LEU A 759 -12.22 -34.61 -25.46
CA LEU A 759 -10.87 -34.25 -25.88
C LEU A 759 -10.73 -34.37 -27.42
N GLU A 760 -11.35 -35.35 -28.06
CA GLU A 760 -11.41 -35.46 -29.53
C GLU A 760 -12.15 -34.27 -30.16
N GLY A 761 -13.31 -33.87 -29.61
CA GLY A 761 -14.04 -32.70 -30.04
C GLY A 761 -13.23 -31.42 -29.85
N LEU A 762 -12.61 -31.26 -28.69
CA LEU A 762 -11.75 -30.11 -28.40
C LEU A 762 -10.58 -30.01 -29.36
N LEU A 763 -9.88 -31.13 -29.65
CA LEU A 763 -8.73 -31.14 -30.55
C LEU A 763 -9.11 -30.69 -31.97
N ALA A 764 -10.33 -30.98 -32.40
CA ALA A 764 -10.85 -30.53 -33.68
C ALA A 764 -11.15 -29.03 -33.71
N GLU A 765 -11.53 -28.46 -32.56
CA GLU A 765 -11.86 -27.02 -32.44
C GLU A 765 -10.65 -26.10 -32.26
N ILE A 766 -9.50 -26.62 -31.73
CA ILE A 766 -8.28 -25.80 -31.53
C ILE A 766 -7.70 -25.43 -32.90
N PRO A 767 -7.45 -24.12 -33.17
CA PRO A 767 -6.87 -23.68 -34.44
C PRO A 767 -5.52 -24.34 -34.74
N LEU A 768 -5.31 -24.71 -36.01
CA LEU A 768 -4.02 -25.29 -36.47
C LEU A 768 -2.92 -24.23 -36.53
N GLU A 769 -3.29 -23.04 -36.95
CA GLU A 769 -2.43 -21.87 -36.99
C GLU A 769 -2.75 -20.98 -35.79
N GLY A 770 -1.77 -20.61 -35.01
CA GLY A 770 -1.99 -19.81 -33.85
C GLY A 770 -0.75 -19.52 -33.02
N THR A 771 -0.96 -18.80 -31.94
CA THR A 771 0.07 -18.50 -30.95
C THR A 771 0.53 -19.76 -30.22
N ASP A 772 1.68 -19.68 -29.58
CA ASP A 772 2.20 -20.72 -28.65
C ASP A 772 1.15 -21.22 -27.65
N ARG A 773 0.17 -20.38 -27.27
CA ARG A 773 -0.93 -20.78 -26.38
C ARG A 773 -1.83 -21.87 -26.98
N TYR A 774 -2.19 -21.73 -28.25
CA TYR A 774 -2.98 -22.76 -28.93
C TYR A 774 -2.15 -24.02 -29.22
N THR A 775 -0.86 -23.83 -29.53
CA THR A 775 0.09 -24.97 -29.70
C THR A 775 0.22 -25.72 -28.37
N ALA A 776 0.40 -25.04 -27.26
CA ALA A 776 0.45 -25.65 -25.92
C ALA A 776 -0.86 -26.39 -25.60
N LEU A 777 -2.03 -25.75 -25.82
CA LEU A 777 -3.32 -26.38 -25.56
C LEU A 777 -3.56 -27.62 -26.45
N ARG A 778 -3.14 -27.56 -27.72
CA ARG A 778 -3.20 -28.71 -28.64
C ARG A 778 -2.33 -29.83 -28.15
N LEU A 779 -1.09 -29.54 -27.74
CA LEU A 779 -0.16 -30.52 -27.19
C LEU A 779 -0.71 -31.16 -25.90
N ASP A 780 -1.23 -30.38 -25.01
CA ASP A 780 -1.85 -30.86 -23.75
C ASP A 780 -3.00 -31.81 -24.04
N THR A 781 -3.89 -31.41 -24.97
CA THR A 781 -5.03 -32.23 -25.39
C THR A 781 -4.56 -33.53 -26.08
N ALA A 782 -3.58 -33.41 -26.96
CA ALA A 782 -3.01 -34.59 -27.67
C ALA A 782 -2.33 -35.55 -26.70
N ASN A 783 -1.58 -35.05 -25.71
CA ASN A 783 -0.95 -35.86 -24.67
C ASN A 783 -1.97 -36.67 -23.86
N LEU A 784 -3.04 -36.00 -23.35
CA LEU A 784 -4.09 -36.73 -22.62
C LEU A 784 -4.83 -37.72 -23.50
N LEU A 785 -5.18 -37.30 -24.71
CA LEU A 785 -5.90 -38.16 -25.65
C LEU A 785 -5.07 -39.39 -26.07
N ALA A 786 -3.75 -39.23 -26.28
CA ALA A 786 -2.83 -40.34 -26.63
C ALA A 786 -2.78 -41.41 -25.54
N LEU A 787 -3.04 -41.08 -24.28
CA LEU A 787 -3.15 -42.07 -23.22
C LEU A 787 -4.44 -42.89 -23.26
N LEU A 788 -5.47 -42.37 -23.88
CA LEU A 788 -6.79 -43.01 -24.03
C LEU A 788 -6.92 -43.78 -25.35
N LEU A 789 -6.01 -43.57 -26.30
CA LEU A 789 -6.00 -44.20 -27.62
C LEU A 789 -5.12 -45.47 -27.65
N PRO A 790 -5.32 -46.38 -28.62
CA PRO A 790 -4.34 -47.41 -28.93
C PRO A 790 -2.98 -46.77 -29.23
N PRO A 791 -1.86 -47.42 -28.88
CA PRO A 791 -0.52 -46.85 -29.05
C PRO A 791 -0.20 -46.36 -30.48
N ALA A 792 -0.65 -47.05 -31.48
CA ALA A 792 -0.44 -46.65 -32.87
C ALA A 792 -1.11 -45.32 -33.22
N GLU A 793 -2.35 -45.10 -32.74
CA GLU A 793 -3.08 -43.86 -32.91
C GLU A 793 -2.46 -42.74 -32.09
N GLY A 794 -2.07 -43.03 -30.83
CA GLY A 794 -1.40 -42.04 -29.95
C GLY A 794 -0.06 -41.60 -30.56
N LYS A 795 0.73 -42.48 -31.11
CA LYS A 795 1.97 -42.13 -31.83
C LYS A 795 1.70 -41.24 -33.04
N ALA A 796 0.71 -41.58 -33.85
CA ALA A 796 0.34 -40.80 -35.02
C ALA A 796 -0.09 -39.37 -34.63
N LEU A 797 -0.79 -39.24 -33.50
CA LEU A 797 -1.25 -37.95 -32.98
C LEU A 797 -0.10 -37.07 -32.49
N LEU A 798 0.89 -37.62 -31.79
CA LEU A 798 1.99 -36.86 -31.18
C LEU A 798 3.18 -36.62 -32.14
N LYS A 799 3.36 -37.46 -33.16
CA LYS A 799 4.51 -37.37 -34.08
C LYS A 799 4.70 -36.01 -34.73
N PRO A 800 3.65 -35.28 -35.19
CA PRO A 800 3.79 -33.95 -35.80
C PRO A 800 4.22 -32.87 -34.78
N LEU A 801 4.11 -33.14 -33.48
CA LEU A 801 4.43 -32.18 -32.39
C LEU A 801 5.86 -32.34 -31.85
N LEU A 802 6.64 -33.29 -32.37
CA LEU A 802 7.99 -33.57 -31.85
C LEU A 802 9.04 -32.52 -32.24
N ASP A 803 8.76 -31.70 -33.24
CA ASP A 803 9.69 -30.69 -33.79
C ASP A 803 9.24 -29.26 -33.52
N LEU A 804 8.48 -29.03 -32.45
CA LEU A 804 8.07 -27.71 -32.05
C LEU A 804 9.27 -26.79 -31.77
N GLU A 805 9.18 -25.52 -32.16
CA GLU A 805 10.23 -24.51 -31.95
C GLU A 805 10.50 -24.25 -30.47
N ASN A 806 9.45 -24.14 -29.66
CA ASN A 806 9.57 -23.95 -28.23
C ASN A 806 10.20 -25.19 -27.58
N PRO A 807 11.39 -25.06 -26.97
CA PRO A 807 12.11 -26.20 -26.40
C PRO A 807 11.37 -26.90 -25.27
N TYR A 808 10.58 -26.14 -24.48
CA TYR A 808 9.76 -26.69 -23.39
C TYR A 808 8.60 -27.53 -23.94
N LEU A 809 7.84 -27.01 -24.91
CA LEU A 809 6.76 -27.76 -25.57
C LEU A 809 7.28 -28.99 -26.33
N ARG A 810 8.44 -28.84 -26.98
CA ARG A 810 9.10 -29.96 -27.64
C ARG A 810 9.49 -31.07 -26.66
N ALA A 811 10.03 -30.70 -25.48
CA ALA A 811 10.35 -31.67 -24.44
C ALA A 811 9.09 -32.39 -23.94
N GLN A 812 8.01 -31.64 -23.71
CA GLN A 812 6.72 -32.19 -23.30
C GLN A 812 6.12 -33.15 -24.35
N ALA A 813 6.20 -32.81 -25.64
CA ALA A 813 5.77 -33.69 -26.74
C ALA A 813 6.59 -34.99 -26.80
N ARG A 814 7.90 -34.89 -26.68
CA ARG A 814 8.79 -36.07 -26.68
C ARG A 814 8.55 -36.98 -25.49
N LEU A 815 8.27 -36.42 -24.31
CA LEU A 815 7.91 -37.22 -23.13
C LEU A 815 6.57 -37.93 -23.31
N GLY A 816 5.54 -37.25 -23.82
CA GLY A 816 4.28 -37.89 -24.13
C GLY A 816 4.43 -39.01 -25.17
N TYR A 817 5.22 -38.78 -26.20
CA TYR A 817 5.52 -39.78 -27.20
C TYR A 817 6.30 -40.96 -26.61
N ALA A 818 7.31 -40.70 -25.77
CA ALA A 818 8.06 -41.71 -25.05
C ALA A 818 7.20 -42.61 -24.16
N GLU A 819 6.19 -42.00 -23.50
CA GLU A 819 5.24 -42.75 -22.67
C GLU A 819 4.38 -43.71 -23.53
N VAL A 820 3.92 -43.26 -24.69
CA VAL A 820 3.18 -44.13 -25.63
C VAL A 820 4.05 -45.27 -26.12
N LEU A 821 5.33 -45.00 -26.46
CA LEU A 821 6.29 -46.03 -26.85
C LEU A 821 6.54 -47.04 -25.73
N ALA A 822 6.69 -46.58 -24.48
CA ALA A 822 6.85 -47.47 -23.32
C ALA A 822 5.64 -48.38 -23.12
N ARG A 823 4.43 -47.86 -23.32
CA ARG A 823 3.16 -48.63 -23.24
C ARG A 823 3.02 -49.67 -24.37
N GLU A 824 3.57 -49.40 -25.54
CA GLU A 824 3.63 -50.34 -26.65
C GLU A 824 4.68 -51.46 -26.44
N GLY A 825 5.66 -51.23 -25.58
CA GLY A 825 6.78 -52.13 -25.35
C GLY A 825 8.04 -51.76 -26.18
N SER A 826 8.02 -50.63 -26.91
CA SER A 826 9.19 -50.13 -27.66
C SER A 826 10.15 -49.39 -26.73
N LEU A 827 10.68 -50.11 -25.74
CA LEU A 827 11.40 -49.53 -24.58
C LEU A 827 12.71 -48.84 -24.95
N GLY A 828 13.44 -49.38 -25.93
CA GLY A 828 14.69 -48.76 -26.42
C GLY A 828 14.45 -47.41 -27.11
N GLU A 829 13.36 -47.28 -27.88
CA GLU A 829 12.97 -46.02 -28.51
C GLU A 829 12.46 -45.01 -27.47
N ALA A 830 11.70 -45.49 -26.49
CA ALA A 830 11.23 -44.63 -25.38
C ALA A 830 12.40 -44.00 -24.61
N LEU A 831 13.41 -44.83 -24.26
CA LEU A 831 14.63 -44.39 -23.61
C LEU A 831 15.40 -43.38 -24.47
N ALA A 832 15.52 -43.64 -25.78
CA ALA A 832 16.18 -42.72 -26.70
C ALA A 832 15.51 -41.31 -26.72
N GLN A 833 14.19 -41.24 -26.65
CA GLN A 833 13.47 -39.97 -26.58
C GLN A 833 13.79 -39.21 -25.28
N VAL A 834 13.90 -39.91 -24.16
CA VAL A 834 14.19 -39.28 -22.85
C VAL A 834 15.66 -38.82 -22.80
N VAL A 835 16.61 -39.61 -23.28
CA VAL A 835 18.03 -39.25 -23.32
C VAL A 835 18.31 -38.04 -24.22
N ALA A 836 17.53 -37.88 -25.28
CA ALA A 836 17.63 -36.73 -26.20
C ALA A 836 17.04 -35.43 -25.67
N LEU A 837 16.48 -35.42 -24.46
CA LEU A 837 15.92 -34.22 -23.88
C LEU A 837 17.02 -33.24 -23.41
N PRO A 838 16.79 -31.94 -23.53
CA PRO A 838 17.65 -30.94 -22.90
C PRO A 838 17.55 -31.03 -21.36
N PRO A 839 18.46 -30.38 -20.60
CA PRO A 839 18.34 -30.29 -19.17
C PRO A 839 16.98 -29.70 -18.79
N LEU A 840 16.24 -30.43 -17.95
CA LEU A 840 14.90 -30.00 -17.49
C LEU A 840 15.00 -29.40 -16.07
N GLU A 841 14.38 -28.24 -15.87
CA GLU A 841 14.24 -27.63 -14.55
C GLU A 841 12.83 -27.86 -13.97
N ASP A 842 11.83 -28.05 -14.84
CA ASP A 842 10.44 -28.26 -14.43
C ASP A 842 10.26 -29.60 -13.68
N PRO A 843 9.80 -29.57 -12.40
CA PRO A 843 9.66 -30.77 -11.60
C PRO A 843 8.68 -31.80 -12.18
N GLY A 844 7.63 -31.34 -12.84
CA GLY A 844 6.63 -32.24 -13.48
C GLY A 844 7.23 -33.01 -14.65
N LEU A 845 7.95 -32.33 -15.53
CA LEU A 845 8.65 -32.97 -16.65
C LEU A 845 9.78 -33.88 -16.19
N LEU A 846 10.51 -33.50 -15.15
CA LEU A 846 11.54 -34.33 -14.52
C LEU A 846 10.94 -35.64 -14.00
N VAL A 847 9.81 -35.59 -13.29
CA VAL A 847 9.12 -36.79 -12.80
C VAL A 847 8.72 -37.70 -13.95
N GLN A 848 8.13 -37.13 -14.99
CA GLN A 848 7.70 -37.88 -16.16
C GLN A 848 8.88 -38.52 -16.89
N ALA A 849 9.95 -37.75 -17.12
CA ALA A 849 11.18 -38.27 -17.74
C ALA A 849 11.78 -39.44 -16.95
N ARG A 850 11.89 -39.28 -15.62
CA ARG A 850 12.42 -40.34 -14.73
C ARG A 850 11.50 -41.55 -14.68
N ALA A 851 10.17 -41.36 -14.69
CA ALA A 851 9.25 -42.49 -14.74
C ALA A 851 9.45 -43.32 -16.04
N VAL A 852 9.49 -42.69 -17.20
CA VAL A 852 9.71 -43.37 -18.49
C VAL A 852 11.08 -44.02 -18.54
N GLU A 853 12.13 -43.33 -18.08
CA GLU A 853 13.51 -43.83 -18.05
C GLU A 853 13.62 -45.09 -17.18
N VAL A 854 13.11 -45.04 -15.95
CA VAL A 854 13.14 -46.21 -15.04
C VAL A 854 12.31 -47.38 -15.58
N LEU A 855 11.13 -47.09 -16.12
CA LEU A 855 10.28 -48.10 -16.74
C LEU A 855 10.95 -48.80 -17.94
N ALA A 856 11.58 -48.01 -18.82
CA ALA A 856 12.29 -48.53 -19.96
C ALA A 856 13.51 -49.39 -19.53
N LEU A 857 14.30 -48.92 -18.60
CA LEU A 857 15.46 -49.63 -18.06
C LEU A 857 15.07 -50.97 -17.38
N LEU A 858 13.99 -50.95 -16.56
CA LEU A 858 13.48 -52.18 -15.93
C LEU A 858 12.99 -53.20 -16.97
N GLY A 859 12.25 -52.73 -17.98
CA GLY A 859 11.77 -53.62 -19.06
C GLY A 859 12.88 -54.14 -19.94
N LEU A 860 14.01 -53.44 -20.08
CA LEU A 860 15.21 -53.90 -20.77
C LEU A 860 16.09 -54.82 -19.89
N GLY A 861 15.76 -55.03 -18.63
CA GLY A 861 16.53 -55.87 -17.71
C GLY A 861 17.66 -55.15 -16.98
N GLU A 862 17.86 -53.87 -17.23
CA GLU A 862 18.93 -53.00 -16.65
C GLU A 862 18.57 -52.54 -15.25
N LYS A 863 18.43 -53.47 -14.30
CA LYS A 863 17.92 -53.20 -12.94
C LYS A 863 18.78 -52.23 -12.13
N GLU A 864 20.11 -52.37 -12.23
CA GLU A 864 21.04 -51.51 -11.48
C GLU A 864 20.98 -50.06 -11.96
N ALA A 865 20.92 -49.85 -13.29
CA ALA A 865 20.76 -48.52 -13.90
C ALA A 865 19.41 -47.89 -13.50
N ALA A 866 18.32 -48.66 -13.51
CA ALA A 866 17.01 -48.19 -13.07
C ALA A 866 17.00 -47.74 -11.59
N TRP A 867 17.66 -48.53 -10.71
CA TRP A 867 17.79 -48.17 -9.32
C TRP A 867 18.62 -46.91 -9.11
N ALA A 868 19.73 -46.75 -9.83
CA ALA A 868 20.52 -45.50 -9.73
C ALA A 868 19.71 -44.28 -10.13
N LYS A 869 18.91 -44.35 -11.19
CA LYS A 869 18.03 -43.28 -11.63
C LYS A 869 16.90 -42.96 -10.62
N LEU A 870 16.36 -43.98 -9.98
CA LEU A 870 15.36 -43.82 -8.95
C LEU A 870 15.93 -43.11 -7.69
N GLU A 871 17.12 -43.53 -7.25
CA GLU A 871 17.81 -42.90 -6.11
C GLU A 871 18.22 -41.47 -6.45
N GLU A 872 18.63 -41.17 -7.68
CA GLU A 872 18.87 -39.81 -8.15
C GLU A 872 17.59 -38.94 -8.03
N ALA A 873 16.45 -39.42 -8.49
CA ALA A 873 15.16 -38.77 -8.39
C ALA A 873 14.72 -38.59 -6.93
N ARG A 874 15.02 -39.54 -6.04
CA ARG A 874 14.70 -39.53 -4.62
C ARG A 874 15.50 -38.49 -3.85
N ARG A 875 16.76 -38.27 -4.18
CA ARG A 875 17.65 -37.29 -3.57
C ARG A 875 17.43 -35.89 -4.09
N GLY A 876 16.82 -35.74 -5.24
CA GLY A 876 16.55 -34.46 -5.87
C GLY A 876 15.44 -33.66 -5.17
N PRO A 877 15.30 -32.37 -5.50
CA PRO A 877 14.35 -31.45 -4.88
C PRO A 877 12.90 -31.67 -5.38
N LEU A 878 12.46 -32.91 -5.60
CA LEU A 878 11.09 -33.17 -6.05
C LEU A 878 10.11 -32.98 -4.90
N PRO A 879 9.07 -32.10 -5.08
CA PRO A 879 8.00 -31.96 -4.12
C PRO A 879 7.27 -33.28 -3.84
N PRO A 880 6.69 -33.49 -2.63
CA PRO A 880 6.03 -34.73 -2.24
C PRO A 880 5.00 -35.28 -3.24
N PRO A 881 4.12 -34.44 -3.87
CA PRO A 881 3.16 -34.90 -4.83
C PRO A 881 3.80 -35.58 -6.06
N PHE A 882 4.91 -35.03 -6.56
CA PHE A 882 5.63 -35.60 -7.70
C PHE A 882 6.37 -36.88 -7.36
N ARG A 883 6.91 -36.97 -6.15
CA ARG A 883 7.49 -38.22 -5.64
C ARG A 883 6.47 -39.36 -5.61
N PHE A 884 5.25 -39.03 -5.19
CA PHE A 884 4.15 -39.97 -5.17
C PHE A 884 3.71 -40.41 -6.57
N GLN A 885 3.62 -39.49 -7.52
CA GLN A 885 3.32 -39.81 -8.93
C GLN A 885 4.38 -40.74 -9.52
N LEU A 886 5.64 -40.43 -9.27
CA LEU A 886 6.75 -41.31 -9.68
C LEU A 886 6.56 -42.70 -9.08
N GLY A 887 6.22 -42.81 -7.80
CA GLY A 887 5.97 -44.08 -7.11
C GLY A 887 4.79 -44.86 -7.72
N ARG A 888 3.70 -44.18 -8.07
CA ARG A 888 2.55 -44.81 -8.74
C ARG A 888 2.85 -45.27 -10.16
N ALA A 889 3.54 -44.44 -10.93
CA ALA A 889 3.96 -44.79 -12.27
C ALA A 889 4.87 -46.05 -12.27
N LEU A 890 5.79 -46.09 -11.30
CA LEU A 890 6.72 -47.21 -11.12
C LEU A 890 6.09 -48.44 -10.47
N GLY A 891 5.09 -48.25 -9.59
CA GLY A 891 4.45 -49.32 -8.82
C GLY A 891 3.73 -50.38 -9.69
N ARG A 892 3.31 -50.04 -10.91
CA ARG A 892 2.79 -51.02 -11.86
C ARG A 892 3.83 -52.03 -12.33
N PHE A 893 5.09 -51.65 -12.38
CA PHE A 893 6.17 -52.46 -12.91
C PHE A 893 7.01 -53.13 -11.80
N CYS A 894 7.01 -52.55 -10.58
CA CYS A 894 7.72 -53.10 -9.44
C CYS A 894 7.02 -52.74 -8.09
N PRO A 895 6.20 -53.61 -7.53
CA PRO A 895 5.54 -53.39 -6.24
C PRO A 895 6.49 -53.13 -5.09
N GLU A 896 7.74 -53.62 -5.14
CA GLU A 896 8.75 -53.35 -4.12
C GLU A 896 9.23 -51.91 -4.12
N LEU A 897 9.28 -51.27 -5.29
CA LEU A 897 9.62 -49.85 -5.42
C LEU A 897 8.56 -48.92 -4.78
N GLN A 898 7.29 -49.29 -4.94
CA GLN A 898 6.17 -48.52 -4.37
C GLN A 898 6.23 -48.47 -2.85
N ARG A 899 6.69 -49.54 -2.19
CA ARG A 899 6.81 -49.63 -0.74
C ARG A 899 7.93 -48.74 -0.16
N ARG A 900 8.91 -48.35 -0.96
CA ARG A 900 10.08 -47.53 -0.53
C ARG A 900 9.89 -46.04 -0.72
N LEU A 901 8.83 -45.61 -1.39
CA LEU A 901 8.49 -44.20 -1.57
C LEU A 901 7.56 -43.75 -0.45
N PRO A 902 7.75 -42.53 0.08
CA PRO A 902 6.87 -42.03 1.14
C PRO A 902 5.41 -41.96 0.65
N PRO A 903 4.44 -42.31 1.50
CA PRO A 903 3.02 -42.17 1.16
C PRO A 903 2.68 -40.72 0.94
N SER A 904 1.86 -40.45 -0.08
CA SER A 904 1.28 -39.13 -0.32
C SER A 904 -0.24 -39.22 -0.17
N PRO A 905 -0.90 -38.18 0.38
CA PRO A 905 -2.35 -38.17 0.49
C PRO A 905 -3.09 -38.06 -0.84
N LEU A 906 -2.39 -37.87 -1.95
CA LEU A 906 -2.99 -37.60 -3.25
C LEU A 906 -3.07 -38.85 -4.12
N ALA A 907 -4.30 -39.24 -4.45
CA ALA A 907 -4.57 -40.41 -5.34
C ALA A 907 -4.83 -39.92 -6.77
N LEU A 908 -3.80 -39.51 -7.49
CA LEU A 908 -3.92 -39.05 -8.88
C LEU A 908 -3.73 -40.18 -9.89
N PRO A 909 -4.58 -40.28 -10.93
CA PRO A 909 -4.33 -41.13 -12.08
C PRO A 909 -3.04 -40.69 -12.80
N GLU A 910 -2.35 -41.65 -13.43
CA GLU A 910 -1.09 -41.40 -14.17
C GLU A 910 -1.26 -40.35 -15.27
N ALA A 911 -2.38 -40.40 -15.98
CA ALA A 911 -2.72 -39.43 -17.02
C ALA A 911 -2.67 -37.98 -16.58
N LEU A 912 -2.85 -37.71 -15.28
CA LEU A 912 -2.77 -36.36 -14.73
C LEU A 912 -1.33 -35.86 -14.55
N GLY A 913 -0.32 -36.68 -14.71
CA GLY A 913 1.08 -36.27 -14.73
C GLY A 913 1.35 -35.18 -15.77
N PHE A 914 0.72 -35.27 -16.94
CA PHE A 914 0.82 -34.27 -17.98
C PHE A 914 0.19 -32.93 -17.59
N LEU A 915 -0.95 -32.96 -16.87
CA LEU A 915 -1.59 -31.73 -16.38
C LEU A 915 -0.72 -30.98 -15.38
N LEU A 916 0.05 -31.68 -14.59
CA LEU A 916 0.95 -31.09 -13.61
C LEU A 916 2.20 -30.47 -14.26
N ALA A 917 2.59 -30.99 -15.42
CA ALA A 917 3.70 -30.47 -16.20
C ALA A 917 3.32 -29.25 -17.07
N ASN A 918 2.01 -29.02 -17.29
CA ASN A 918 1.53 -27.99 -18.21
C ASN A 918 1.66 -26.57 -17.65
N PRO A 919 2.32 -25.62 -18.38
CA PRO A 919 2.55 -24.25 -17.92
C PRO A 919 1.31 -23.37 -17.92
N ASP A 920 0.30 -23.67 -18.69
CA ASP A 920 -0.89 -22.86 -18.81
C ASP A 920 -2.07 -23.47 -18.08
#